data_5404041c7e27ef24fae8f9c9f1209573
#
_entry.id   5404041c7e27ef24fae8f9c9f1209573
#
_cell.length_a   1.000
_cell.length_b   1.000
_cell.length_c   1.000
_cell.angle_alpha   90.00
_cell.angle_beta   90.00
_cell.angle_gamma   90.00
#
_symmetry.space_group_name_H-M   'P 1'
#
loop_
_entity.id
_entity.type
_entity.pdbx_description
1 polymer ?
#
loop_
_entity_poly.entity_id
_entity_poly.type
_entity_poly.pdbx_seq_one_letter_code
_entity_poly.pdbx_strand_id
1 'polypeptide(L)'
;MDDRQIQQLRLWLAIGGALLLTATVALIAWWLFPDITPEALRLCRSSGKFIELYQSELLPEPRERNTFLLALFASPFLAGAAIWLTGRGKRLSPSPIAGALLAGAWALFAEVMLFGHGLWIEDFAENAFHHPGHLVSAVLTGMVLGYLFYRYSLRGTRWNWIYPVSLLLPIGGVLFCAVYPEQFVIQMWTFHYEPVCYAVSRAAAGLFENHLYGLYPRLLAPLFHWIGLSVFKLSLVMALLQVLALAFVLRAFWSWSRNRWLVPLFALVLTYIGGVWSFFRLKEFDPYYEYHPIRTIFPAAALFGAACFCRLPERHRPAGALFAGILAATAICWNLDSGIPVAGAFFCLLALAVIADRFRRQQWIPLFSYVFSLLVTLALWWGVLSLQQGAPLALAPMIKYQRLFLQEGVNLLPMQPFPAAWALFLAVYLAAMTQGIRARFQPDALTPAAKQKADWLFFTAILGAGLFVYYQGRSHTYNLAPVSYPAFLLLFVWLDEEIRSARCRKETARISSLLAAWPALLLAGLVTISVAVGGNRIVTNLHYFLTNCFFHDAEDSLLKRHAAFIRSVAQGRPVNIYGRNQGLYYAETGLVSPIADFGQVEQFLSEDMTRIREELSRSDAPLILAPGFGMGFDLDLEFVNRYYVWIKASPDGLLHHFERKR
;
A
#
# COMPACT_ATOMS: atom_id res chain seq x y z
N MET A 1 15.52 -39.25 -14.13
CA MET A 1 15.45 -37.83 -13.71
C MET A 1 16.80 -37.19 -13.96
N ASP A 2 16.83 -36.08 -14.67
CA ASP A 2 18.05 -35.29 -14.81
C ASP A 2 18.35 -34.51 -13.52
N ASP A 3 19.58 -34.03 -13.38
CA ASP A 3 20.01 -33.29 -12.19
C ASP A 3 19.19 -32.03 -11.93
N ARG A 4 18.61 -31.43 -12.98
CA ARG A 4 17.71 -30.26 -12.88
C ARG A 4 16.39 -30.62 -12.23
N GLN A 5 15.80 -31.77 -12.60
CA GLN A 5 14.55 -32.24 -12.01
C GLN A 5 14.74 -32.56 -10.52
N ILE A 6 15.88 -33.15 -10.15
CA ILE A 6 16.22 -33.42 -8.75
C ILE A 6 16.36 -32.11 -7.96
N GLN A 7 16.99 -31.11 -8.53
CA GLN A 7 17.16 -29.81 -7.87
C GLN A 7 15.82 -29.03 -7.73
N GLN A 8 14.96 -29.10 -8.74
CA GLN A 8 13.61 -28.53 -8.64
C GLN A 8 12.79 -29.22 -7.55
N LEU A 9 12.82 -30.53 -7.49
CA LEU A 9 12.11 -31.28 -6.44
C LEU A 9 12.61 -30.90 -5.04
N ARG A 10 13.93 -30.78 -4.83
CA ARG A 10 14.49 -30.35 -3.55
C ARG A 10 14.07 -28.93 -3.17
N LEU A 11 13.90 -28.04 -4.15
CA LEU A 11 13.38 -26.69 -3.90
C LEU A 11 11.92 -26.76 -3.45
N TRP A 12 11.09 -27.54 -4.11
CA TRP A 12 9.67 -27.70 -3.73
C TRP A 12 9.50 -28.33 -2.36
N LEU A 13 10.33 -29.33 -2.02
CA LEU A 13 10.36 -29.93 -0.70
C LEU A 13 10.82 -28.91 0.38
N ALA A 14 11.79 -28.06 0.06
CA ALA A 14 12.23 -27.01 0.95
C ALA A 14 11.12 -25.96 1.16
N ILE A 15 10.42 -25.55 0.10
CA ILE A 15 9.29 -24.62 0.19
C ILE A 15 8.16 -25.23 1.02
N GLY A 16 7.75 -26.47 0.72
CA GLY A 16 6.74 -27.20 1.50
C GLY A 16 7.12 -27.37 2.96
N GLY A 17 8.39 -27.71 3.22
CA GLY A 17 8.93 -27.80 4.57
C GLY A 17 8.94 -26.46 5.31
N ALA A 18 9.30 -25.36 4.64
CA ALA A 18 9.26 -24.02 5.21
C ALA A 18 7.83 -23.58 5.54
N LEU A 19 6.87 -23.85 4.64
CA LEU A 19 5.45 -23.59 4.87
C LEU A 19 4.95 -24.38 6.09
N LEU A 20 5.24 -25.67 6.14
CA LEU A 20 4.81 -26.53 7.24
C LEU A 20 5.42 -26.08 8.59
N LEU A 21 6.73 -25.80 8.62
CA LEU A 21 7.41 -25.32 9.82
C LEU A 21 6.85 -23.96 10.28
N THR A 22 6.63 -23.03 9.35
CA THR A 22 6.06 -21.72 9.69
C THR A 22 4.63 -21.84 10.20
N ALA A 23 3.81 -22.67 9.56
CA ALA A 23 2.45 -22.95 10.02
C ALA A 23 2.46 -23.62 11.42
N THR A 24 3.38 -24.56 11.66
CA THR A 24 3.53 -25.22 12.95
C THR A 24 3.92 -24.21 14.04
N VAL A 25 4.90 -23.33 13.77
CA VAL A 25 5.32 -22.26 14.70
C VAL A 25 4.15 -21.31 14.96
N ALA A 26 3.41 -20.91 13.94
CA ALA A 26 2.23 -20.06 14.10
C ALA A 26 1.15 -20.76 14.94
N LEU A 27 0.91 -22.04 14.73
CA LEU A 27 -0.06 -22.80 15.50
C LEU A 27 0.34 -22.92 16.99
N ILE A 28 1.61 -23.22 17.25
CA ILE A 28 2.16 -23.26 18.61
C ILE A 28 2.06 -21.89 19.28
N ALA A 29 2.44 -20.83 18.57
CA ALA A 29 2.35 -19.46 19.05
C ALA A 29 0.90 -19.06 19.39
N TRP A 30 -0.04 -19.44 18.53
CA TRP A 30 -1.48 -19.20 18.76
C TRP A 30 -1.98 -19.84 20.05
N TRP A 31 -1.47 -21.01 20.41
CA TRP A 31 -1.79 -21.68 21.67
C TRP A 31 -1.07 -21.07 22.87
N LEU A 32 0.13 -20.54 22.70
CA LEU A 32 0.95 -20.00 23.79
C LEU A 32 0.60 -18.54 24.13
N PHE A 33 0.26 -17.72 23.14
CA PHE A 33 -0.05 -16.33 23.41
C PHE A 33 -1.46 -16.15 23.96
N PRO A 34 -1.59 -15.37 25.04
CA PRO A 34 -2.90 -15.05 25.61
C PRO A 34 -3.67 -14.11 24.68
N ASP A 35 -4.98 -14.26 24.71
CA ASP A 35 -5.91 -13.32 24.12
C ASP A 35 -6.41 -12.31 25.14
N ILE A 36 -7.06 -11.23 24.65
CA ILE A 36 -7.70 -10.30 25.54
C ILE A 36 -8.91 -10.96 26.19
N THR A 37 -9.05 -10.81 27.50
CA THR A 37 -10.24 -11.30 28.20
C THR A 37 -11.44 -10.36 27.95
N PRO A 38 -12.68 -10.88 27.95
CA PRO A 38 -13.87 -10.04 27.81
C PRO A 38 -13.98 -8.91 28.86
N GLU A 39 -13.43 -9.14 30.05
CA GLU A 39 -13.37 -8.14 31.11
C GLU A 39 -12.36 -7.03 30.79
N ALA A 40 -11.13 -7.38 30.37
CA ALA A 40 -10.12 -6.43 29.94
C ALA A 40 -10.60 -5.59 28.74
N LEU A 41 -11.28 -6.23 27.78
CA LEU A 41 -11.88 -5.51 26.64
C LEU A 41 -12.95 -4.52 27.09
N ARG A 42 -13.82 -4.89 28.02
CA ARG A 42 -14.82 -3.97 28.60
C ARG A 42 -14.14 -2.78 29.29
N LEU A 43 -13.11 -3.03 30.09
CA LEU A 43 -12.35 -1.97 30.76
C LEU A 43 -11.68 -1.03 29.76
N CYS A 44 -11.06 -1.55 28.69
CA CYS A 44 -10.52 -0.71 27.61
C CYS A 44 -11.61 0.19 27.00
N ARG A 45 -12.76 -0.39 26.62
CA ARG A 45 -13.88 0.34 26.01
C ARG A 45 -14.52 1.36 26.94
N SER A 46 -14.58 1.10 28.24
CA SER A 46 -15.16 2.02 29.23
C SER A 46 -14.17 3.05 29.80
N SER A 47 -12.93 3.07 29.32
CA SER A 47 -11.87 3.92 29.90
C SER A 47 -12.08 5.42 29.72
N GLY A 48 -12.97 5.84 28.80
CA GLY A 48 -13.15 7.25 28.42
C GLY A 48 -11.95 7.87 27.70
N LYS A 49 -10.93 7.09 27.39
CA LYS A 49 -9.71 7.54 26.75
C LYS A 49 -9.94 7.91 25.27
N PHE A 50 -10.83 7.18 24.60
CA PHE A 50 -11.13 7.35 23.19
C PHE A 50 -12.46 8.07 23.00
N ILE A 51 -12.66 8.69 21.86
CA ILE A 51 -13.98 9.21 21.49
C ILE A 51 -14.95 8.04 21.24
N GLU A 52 -16.25 8.32 21.32
CA GLU A 52 -17.32 7.31 21.34
C GLU A 52 -17.22 6.30 20.18
N LEU A 53 -16.98 6.77 18.94
CA LEU A 53 -16.82 5.90 17.79
C LEU A 53 -15.73 4.86 18.04
N TYR A 54 -14.53 5.33 18.37
CA TYR A 54 -13.38 4.43 18.52
C TYR A 54 -13.46 3.58 19.79
N GLN A 55 -14.17 3.99 20.82
CA GLN A 55 -14.43 3.13 21.99
C GLN A 55 -15.17 1.85 21.59
N SER A 56 -16.18 1.97 20.72
CA SER A 56 -16.95 0.81 20.26
C SER A 56 -16.14 -0.12 19.37
N GLU A 57 -15.20 0.42 18.62
CA GLU A 57 -14.37 -0.30 17.64
C GLU A 57 -13.04 -0.84 18.23
N LEU A 58 -12.75 -0.58 19.52
CA LEU A 58 -11.53 -1.12 20.14
C LEU A 58 -11.55 -2.65 20.13
N LEU A 59 -10.57 -3.24 19.47
CA LEU A 59 -10.38 -4.69 19.40
C LEU A 59 -8.89 -5.04 19.47
N PRO A 60 -8.27 -4.99 20.67
CA PRO A 60 -6.90 -5.44 20.83
C PRO A 60 -6.80 -6.94 20.54
N GLU A 61 -5.90 -7.32 19.67
CA GLU A 61 -5.70 -8.71 19.23
C GLU A 61 -4.27 -9.19 19.52
N PRO A 62 -3.86 -9.27 20.79
CA PRO A 62 -2.48 -9.58 21.14
C PRO A 62 -2.06 -10.97 20.69
N ARG A 63 -2.96 -11.96 20.70
CA ARG A 63 -2.70 -13.32 20.24
C ARG A 63 -2.38 -13.35 18.76
N GLU A 64 -3.25 -12.78 17.94
CA GLU A 64 -3.08 -12.75 16.48
C GLU A 64 -1.81 -12.01 16.08
N ARG A 65 -1.64 -10.79 16.59
CA ARG A 65 -0.46 -9.97 16.30
C ARG A 65 0.85 -10.66 16.70
N ASN A 66 0.94 -11.18 17.92
CA ASN A 66 2.17 -11.80 18.40
C ASN A 66 2.47 -13.09 17.64
N THR A 67 1.45 -13.87 17.30
CA THR A 67 1.57 -15.06 16.44
C THR A 67 2.10 -14.67 15.05
N PHE A 68 1.51 -13.65 14.42
CA PHE A 68 1.92 -13.17 13.12
C PHE A 68 3.36 -12.66 13.13
N LEU A 69 3.72 -11.80 14.08
CA LEU A 69 5.08 -11.26 14.20
C LEU A 69 6.12 -12.38 14.46
N LEU A 70 5.82 -13.33 15.34
CA LEU A 70 6.71 -14.47 15.57
C LEU A 70 6.91 -15.29 14.28
N ALA A 71 5.83 -15.62 13.57
CA ALA A 71 5.89 -16.36 12.32
C ALA A 71 6.68 -15.59 11.25
N LEU A 72 6.45 -14.28 11.15
CA LEU A 72 7.16 -13.40 10.23
C LEU A 72 8.68 -13.39 10.49
N PHE A 73 9.09 -13.13 11.73
CA PHE A 73 10.52 -13.09 12.10
C PHE A 73 11.19 -14.46 12.07
N ALA A 74 10.46 -15.53 12.39
CA ALA A 74 10.99 -16.90 12.32
C ALA A 74 11.11 -17.40 10.88
N SER A 75 10.30 -16.91 9.94
CA SER A 75 10.18 -17.46 8.58
C SER A 75 11.51 -17.57 7.81
N PRO A 76 12.47 -16.63 7.84
CA PRO A 76 13.75 -16.79 7.17
C PRO A 76 14.59 -17.93 7.75
N PHE A 77 14.55 -18.11 9.07
CA PHE A 77 15.28 -19.18 9.77
C PHE A 77 14.66 -20.55 9.50
N LEU A 78 13.31 -20.62 9.49
CA LEU A 78 12.57 -21.84 9.16
C LEU A 78 12.78 -22.26 7.70
N ALA A 79 12.83 -21.29 6.78
CA ALA A 79 13.22 -21.53 5.39
C ALA A 79 14.66 -22.09 5.29
N GLY A 80 15.61 -21.52 6.05
CA GLY A 80 16.97 -22.03 6.15
C GLY A 80 17.02 -23.46 6.69
N ALA A 81 16.27 -23.76 7.75
CA ALA A 81 16.16 -25.10 8.34
C ALA A 81 15.57 -26.11 7.33
N ALA A 82 14.50 -25.73 6.63
CA ALA A 82 13.88 -26.57 5.59
C ALA A 82 14.86 -26.89 4.44
N ILE A 83 15.65 -25.92 4.02
CA ILE A 83 16.71 -26.13 2.99
C ILE A 83 17.77 -27.11 3.52
N TRP A 84 18.21 -26.94 4.77
CA TRP A 84 19.19 -27.82 5.38
C TRP A 84 18.70 -29.26 5.50
N LEU A 85 17.44 -29.47 5.95
CA LEU A 85 16.83 -30.79 6.06
C LEU A 85 16.68 -31.47 4.70
N THR A 86 16.24 -30.75 3.67
CA THR A 86 16.04 -31.30 2.31
C THR A 86 17.33 -31.50 1.55
N GLY A 87 18.39 -30.75 1.85
CA GLY A 87 19.73 -30.92 1.27
C GLY A 87 20.45 -32.22 1.71
N ARG A 88 20.11 -32.80 2.86
CA ARG A 88 20.73 -34.02 3.40
C ARG A 88 20.04 -35.33 2.99
N GLY A 89 18.83 -35.24 2.42
CA GLY A 89 18.06 -36.44 2.01
C GLY A 89 18.70 -37.17 0.84
N LYS A 90 19.02 -38.46 0.99
CA LYS A 90 19.35 -39.37 -0.11
C LYS A 90 18.12 -39.46 -1.02
N ARG A 91 18.35 -39.36 -2.35
CA ARG A 91 17.44 -39.53 -3.51
C ARG A 91 15.98 -39.87 -3.12
N LEU A 92 15.15 -38.84 -2.99
CA LEU A 92 13.69 -39.00 -2.97
C LEU A 92 13.18 -38.96 -4.42
N SER A 93 12.32 -39.91 -4.78
CA SER A 93 11.65 -39.89 -6.09
C SER A 93 10.69 -38.69 -6.18
N PRO A 94 10.49 -38.09 -7.36
CA PRO A 94 9.51 -37.02 -7.51
C PRO A 94 8.13 -37.59 -7.21
N SER A 95 7.54 -37.09 -6.14
CA SER A 95 6.16 -37.41 -5.79
C SER A 95 5.23 -36.56 -6.66
N PRO A 96 4.15 -37.14 -7.21
CA PRO A 96 3.05 -36.38 -7.79
C PRO A 96 2.45 -35.36 -6.83
N ILE A 97 2.75 -35.47 -5.54
CA ILE A 97 2.36 -34.54 -4.46
C ILE A 97 2.85 -33.10 -4.72
N ALA A 98 4.05 -32.89 -5.27
CA ALA A 98 4.54 -31.52 -5.53
C ALA A 98 3.75 -30.82 -6.65
N GLY A 99 3.39 -31.54 -7.69
CA GLY A 99 2.49 -31.05 -8.75
C GLY A 99 1.06 -30.82 -8.23
N ALA A 100 0.58 -31.72 -7.35
CA ALA A 100 -0.73 -31.59 -6.72
C ALA A 100 -0.78 -30.42 -5.72
N LEU A 101 0.28 -30.16 -4.95
CA LEU A 101 0.38 -29.00 -4.06
C LEU A 101 0.41 -27.67 -4.84
N LEU A 102 1.11 -27.63 -5.97
CA LEU A 102 1.11 -26.45 -6.82
C LEU A 102 -0.27 -26.25 -7.47
N ALA A 103 -0.88 -27.32 -8.00
CA ALA A 103 -2.23 -27.28 -8.55
C ALA A 103 -3.26 -26.94 -7.46
N GLY A 104 -3.11 -27.47 -6.24
CA GLY A 104 -3.95 -27.15 -5.09
C GLY A 104 -3.80 -25.72 -4.63
N ALA A 105 -2.58 -25.18 -4.58
CA ALA A 105 -2.33 -23.77 -4.30
C ALA A 105 -2.94 -22.85 -5.37
N TRP A 106 -2.88 -23.24 -6.63
CA TRP A 106 -3.51 -22.53 -7.72
C TRP A 106 -5.04 -22.66 -7.72
N ALA A 107 -5.59 -23.82 -7.37
CA ALA A 107 -7.01 -24.02 -7.20
C ALA A 107 -7.56 -23.21 -6.02
N LEU A 108 -6.85 -23.22 -4.89
CA LEU A 108 -7.17 -22.39 -3.72
C LEU A 108 -7.08 -20.89 -4.06
N PHE A 109 -6.10 -20.49 -4.83
CA PHE A 109 -6.00 -19.12 -5.34
C PHE A 109 -7.18 -18.74 -6.22
N ALA A 110 -7.58 -19.64 -7.12
CA ALA A 110 -8.74 -19.42 -7.97
C ALA A 110 -10.05 -19.37 -7.16
N GLU A 111 -10.20 -20.27 -6.20
CA GLU A 111 -11.35 -20.31 -5.31
C GLU A 111 -11.44 -19.03 -4.47
N VAL A 112 -10.33 -18.63 -3.89
CA VAL A 112 -10.22 -17.41 -3.11
C VAL A 112 -10.43 -16.16 -3.97
N MET A 113 -9.93 -16.15 -5.22
CA MET A 113 -10.15 -15.05 -6.18
C MET A 113 -11.55 -15.02 -6.78
N LEU A 114 -12.20 -16.16 -6.93
CA LEU A 114 -13.50 -16.29 -7.59
C LEU A 114 -14.69 -16.29 -6.63
N PHE A 115 -14.53 -16.87 -5.45
CA PHE A 115 -15.61 -17.09 -4.49
C PHE A 115 -15.43 -16.28 -3.20
N GLY A 116 -14.44 -15.45 -3.14
CA GLY A 116 -14.23 -14.30 -2.35
C GLY A 116 -14.74 -14.23 -0.93
N HIS A 117 -14.39 -15.16 -0.08
CA HIS A 117 -14.43 -14.81 1.33
C HIS A 117 -13.34 -13.75 1.59
N GLY A 118 -13.70 -12.47 1.44
CA GLY A 118 -12.89 -11.33 1.83
C GLY A 118 -11.81 -10.88 0.85
N LEU A 119 -12.03 -11.00 -0.42
CA LEU A 119 -11.24 -10.31 -1.44
C LEU A 119 -11.94 -9.07 -1.94
N TRP A 120 -11.13 -8.18 -2.54
CA TRP A 120 -11.52 -7.00 -3.33
C TRP A 120 -12.69 -7.22 -4.27
N ILE A 121 -13.12 -8.45 -4.40
CA ILE A 121 -14.19 -8.94 -5.23
C ILE A 121 -15.54 -8.84 -4.52
N GLU A 122 -15.63 -8.57 -3.21
CA GLU A 122 -16.93 -8.49 -2.56
C GLU A 122 -17.83 -7.46 -3.24
N ASP A 123 -17.36 -6.23 -3.43
CA ASP A 123 -18.13 -5.22 -4.16
C ASP A 123 -18.19 -5.49 -5.66
N PHE A 124 -17.21 -6.19 -6.20
CA PHE A 124 -17.15 -6.58 -7.59
C PHE A 124 -17.94 -7.89 -7.84
N ALA A 125 -17.86 -8.83 -6.93
CA ALA A 125 -18.63 -10.06 -6.95
C ALA A 125 -20.13 -9.78 -6.75
N GLU A 126 -20.53 -8.90 -5.84
CA GLU A 126 -21.94 -8.47 -5.76
C GLU A 126 -22.48 -7.96 -7.11
N ASN A 127 -21.65 -7.25 -7.89
CA ASN A 127 -22.07 -6.68 -9.17
C ASN A 127 -21.77 -7.58 -10.38
N ALA A 128 -20.65 -8.32 -10.38
CA ALA A 128 -20.28 -9.19 -11.50
C ALA A 128 -20.85 -10.61 -11.39
N PHE A 129 -21.05 -11.12 -10.17
CA PHE A 129 -21.58 -12.48 -9.95
C PHE A 129 -23.10 -12.53 -9.78
N HIS A 130 -23.77 -11.42 -9.48
CA HIS A 130 -25.23 -11.34 -9.67
C HIS A 130 -25.64 -11.51 -11.14
N HIS A 131 -24.68 -11.37 -12.08
CA HIS A 131 -24.88 -11.67 -13.50
C HIS A 131 -23.87 -12.70 -13.98
N PRO A 132 -24.21 -14.02 -13.99
CA PRO A 132 -23.32 -15.10 -14.46
C PRO A 132 -22.69 -14.83 -15.84
N GLY A 133 -23.38 -14.06 -16.69
CA GLY A 133 -22.87 -13.60 -17.97
C GLY A 133 -21.60 -12.75 -17.88
N HIS A 134 -21.40 -12.00 -16.82
CA HIS A 134 -20.19 -11.16 -16.64
C HIS A 134 -18.96 -12.04 -16.33
N LEU A 135 -19.11 -13.07 -15.51
CA LEU A 135 -18.04 -14.04 -15.25
C LEU A 135 -17.63 -14.80 -16.52
N VAL A 136 -18.62 -15.30 -17.26
CA VAL A 136 -18.38 -15.99 -18.54
C VAL A 136 -17.67 -15.04 -19.51
N SER A 137 -18.14 -13.80 -19.64
CA SER A 137 -17.52 -12.79 -20.48
C SER A 137 -16.09 -12.47 -20.03
N ALA A 138 -15.81 -12.42 -18.71
CA ALA A 138 -14.47 -12.20 -18.16
C ALA A 138 -13.52 -13.34 -18.54
N VAL A 139 -13.98 -14.58 -18.37
CA VAL A 139 -13.20 -15.79 -18.75
C VAL A 139 -12.92 -15.79 -20.25
N LEU A 140 -13.94 -15.56 -21.08
CA LEU A 140 -13.77 -15.53 -22.54
C LEU A 140 -12.85 -14.41 -23.00
N THR A 141 -13.01 -13.20 -22.45
CA THR A 141 -12.14 -12.06 -22.76
C THR A 141 -10.69 -12.35 -22.35
N GLY A 142 -10.49 -12.90 -21.16
CA GLY A 142 -9.18 -13.34 -20.69
C GLY A 142 -8.54 -14.39 -21.60
N MET A 143 -9.31 -15.38 -22.04
CA MET A 143 -8.84 -16.41 -22.98
C MET A 143 -8.48 -15.82 -24.35
N VAL A 144 -9.29 -14.90 -24.88
CA VAL A 144 -9.02 -14.22 -26.15
C VAL A 144 -7.76 -13.37 -26.06
N LEU A 145 -7.64 -12.54 -25.02
CA LEU A 145 -6.44 -11.75 -24.77
C LEU A 145 -5.20 -12.63 -24.63
N GLY A 146 -5.29 -13.71 -23.86
CA GLY A 146 -4.21 -14.67 -23.69
C GLY A 146 -3.78 -15.32 -25.00
N TYR A 147 -4.75 -15.74 -25.82
CA TYR A 147 -4.47 -16.30 -27.13
C TYR A 147 -3.81 -15.30 -28.07
N LEU A 148 -4.30 -14.07 -28.12
CA LEU A 148 -3.71 -13.00 -28.92
C LEU A 148 -2.28 -12.71 -28.48
N PHE A 149 -2.05 -12.49 -27.19
CA PHE A 149 -0.71 -12.26 -26.64
C PHE A 149 0.23 -13.45 -26.89
N TYR A 150 -0.24 -14.68 -26.70
CA TYR A 150 0.52 -15.90 -27.00
C TYR A 150 0.93 -15.95 -28.47
N ARG A 151 -0.03 -15.77 -29.38
CA ARG A 151 0.23 -15.82 -30.82
C ARG A 151 1.21 -14.74 -31.29
N TYR A 152 1.09 -13.52 -30.75
CA TYR A 152 2.03 -12.43 -31.02
C TYR A 152 3.41 -12.69 -30.41
N SER A 153 3.50 -13.34 -29.26
CA SER A 153 4.78 -13.67 -28.62
C SER A 153 5.65 -14.63 -29.43
N LEU A 154 5.03 -15.47 -30.27
CA LEU A 154 5.74 -16.42 -31.13
C LEU A 154 6.48 -15.76 -32.31
N ARG A 155 6.14 -14.51 -32.66
CA ARG A 155 6.68 -13.82 -33.83
C ARG A 155 8.08 -13.20 -33.63
N GLY A 156 8.71 -13.37 -32.47
CA GLY A 156 10.12 -13.02 -32.25
C GLY A 156 10.54 -11.54 -32.43
N THR A 157 9.58 -10.64 -32.51
CA THR A 157 9.83 -9.21 -32.74
C THR A 157 10.50 -8.54 -31.51
N ARG A 158 11.41 -7.59 -31.73
CA ARG A 158 12.02 -6.76 -30.69
C ARG A 158 10.98 -5.75 -30.17
N TRP A 159 10.19 -6.17 -29.17
CA TRP A 159 9.06 -5.42 -28.64
C TRP A 159 9.49 -4.40 -27.55
N ASN A 160 10.53 -3.63 -27.81
CA ASN A 160 10.98 -2.61 -26.84
C ASN A 160 9.94 -1.50 -26.60
N TRP A 161 9.06 -1.29 -27.55
CA TRP A 161 7.94 -0.33 -27.44
C TRP A 161 6.80 -0.80 -26.51
N ILE A 162 6.70 -2.10 -26.19
CA ILE A 162 5.67 -2.61 -25.30
C ILE A 162 5.72 -1.97 -23.92
N TYR A 163 6.93 -1.73 -23.39
CA TYR A 163 7.05 -1.11 -22.07
C TYR A 163 6.43 0.29 -22.03
N PRO A 164 6.82 1.25 -22.88
CA PRO A 164 6.20 2.58 -22.86
C PRO A 164 4.69 2.54 -23.16
N VAL A 165 4.23 1.67 -24.06
CA VAL A 165 2.78 1.52 -24.33
C VAL A 165 2.05 0.93 -23.12
N SER A 166 2.67 -0.02 -22.41
CA SER A 166 2.08 -0.60 -21.20
C SER A 166 1.94 0.42 -20.04
N LEU A 167 2.74 1.50 -20.05
CA LEU A 167 2.61 2.59 -19.07
C LEU A 167 1.34 3.42 -19.29
N LEU A 168 0.75 3.41 -20.48
CA LEU A 168 -0.50 4.14 -20.75
C LEU A 168 -1.67 3.59 -19.91
N LEU A 169 -1.63 2.29 -19.54
CA LEU A 169 -2.64 1.67 -18.67
C LEU A 169 -2.66 2.28 -17.26
N PRO A 170 -1.54 2.27 -16.49
CA PRO A 170 -1.53 2.91 -15.19
C PRO A 170 -1.71 4.44 -15.27
N ILE A 171 -1.20 5.11 -16.31
CA ILE A 171 -1.42 6.54 -16.50
C ILE A 171 -2.91 6.82 -16.62
N GLY A 172 -3.61 6.18 -17.57
CA GLY A 172 -5.04 6.38 -17.74
C GLY A 172 -5.84 5.91 -16.53
N GLY A 173 -5.61 4.68 -16.07
CA GLY A 173 -6.36 4.08 -14.96
C GLY A 173 -6.24 4.87 -13.66
N VAL A 174 -5.05 5.36 -13.32
CA VAL A 174 -4.85 6.14 -12.09
C VAL A 174 -5.34 7.58 -12.24
N LEU A 175 -4.94 8.29 -13.30
CA LEU A 175 -5.33 9.69 -13.46
C LEU A 175 -6.85 9.85 -13.56
N PHE A 176 -7.53 8.98 -14.31
CA PHE A 176 -8.97 9.07 -14.47
C PHE A 176 -9.77 8.56 -13.26
N CYS A 177 -9.18 7.72 -12.42
CA CYS A 177 -9.83 7.22 -11.22
C CYS A 177 -9.50 8.04 -9.97
N ALA A 178 -8.30 8.63 -9.88
CA ALA A 178 -7.85 9.35 -8.69
C ALA A 178 -8.19 10.84 -8.68
N VAL A 179 -8.47 11.44 -9.83
CA VAL A 179 -8.87 12.85 -9.94
C VAL A 179 -10.37 12.94 -10.09
N TYR A 180 -11.07 13.18 -8.98
CA TYR A 180 -12.53 13.23 -8.93
C TYR A 180 -13.11 14.62 -9.17
N PRO A 181 -14.34 14.70 -9.72
CA PRO A 181 -15.13 15.90 -9.66
C PRO A 181 -15.34 16.36 -8.20
N GLU A 182 -15.01 17.61 -7.92
CA GLU A 182 -15.10 18.21 -6.57
C GLU A 182 -16.49 18.06 -5.94
N GLN A 183 -17.55 18.08 -6.75
CA GLN A 183 -18.92 17.89 -6.30
C GLN A 183 -19.14 16.52 -5.63
N PHE A 184 -18.45 15.47 -6.05
CA PHE A 184 -18.56 14.15 -5.43
C PHE A 184 -17.80 14.08 -4.11
N VAL A 185 -16.65 14.75 -4.03
CA VAL A 185 -15.80 14.71 -2.84
C VAL A 185 -16.49 15.31 -1.63
N ILE A 186 -17.27 16.39 -1.78
CA ILE A 186 -17.99 17.04 -0.66
C ILE A 186 -19.23 16.26 -0.22
N GLN A 187 -19.92 15.60 -1.15
CA GLN A 187 -21.17 14.90 -0.84
C GLN A 187 -20.95 13.57 -0.14
N MET A 188 -19.71 13.08 -0.11
CA MET A 188 -19.38 11.75 0.37
C MET A 188 -18.51 11.76 1.63
N TRP A 189 -18.44 10.63 2.29
CA TRP A 189 -17.55 10.40 3.41
C TRP A 189 -16.10 10.28 2.90
N THR A 190 -15.25 11.24 3.26
CA THR A 190 -13.86 11.33 2.76
C THR A 190 -12.86 11.02 3.87
N PHE A 191 -13.03 9.87 4.54
CA PHE A 191 -12.20 9.48 5.69
C PHE A 191 -10.70 9.40 5.38
N HIS A 192 -10.33 9.06 4.16
CA HIS A 192 -8.92 8.82 3.81
C HIS A 192 -8.32 9.91 2.91
N TYR A 193 -9.17 10.79 2.39
CA TYR A 193 -8.76 11.91 1.55
C TYR A 193 -8.59 13.20 2.37
N GLU A 194 -9.55 13.49 3.21
CA GLU A 194 -9.63 14.72 4.00
C GLU A 194 -8.41 14.90 4.93
N PRO A 195 -7.96 13.89 5.72
CA PRO A 195 -6.79 14.04 6.57
C PRO A 195 -5.51 14.38 5.82
N VAL A 196 -5.35 13.82 4.61
CA VAL A 196 -4.19 14.14 3.74
C VAL A 196 -4.25 15.58 3.27
N CYS A 197 -5.43 16.06 2.85
CA CYS A 197 -5.63 17.46 2.48
C CYS A 197 -5.33 18.41 3.64
N TYR A 198 -5.82 18.08 4.83
CA TYR A 198 -5.61 18.89 6.03
C TYR A 198 -4.14 18.98 6.41
N ALA A 199 -3.47 17.83 6.51
CA ALA A 199 -2.05 17.77 6.87
C ALA A 199 -1.15 18.51 5.87
N VAL A 200 -1.42 18.36 4.56
CA VAL A 200 -0.66 19.05 3.52
C VAL A 200 -0.95 20.56 3.53
N SER A 201 -2.20 20.98 3.77
CA SER A 201 -2.54 22.42 3.84
C SER A 201 -1.82 23.11 5.00
N ARG A 202 -1.76 22.50 6.17
CA ARG A 202 -1.04 23.03 7.32
C ARG A 202 0.47 23.12 7.06
N ALA A 203 1.05 22.06 6.50
CA ALA A 203 2.47 22.03 6.16
C ALA A 203 2.83 23.08 5.09
N ALA A 204 2.00 23.28 4.07
CA ALA A 204 2.18 24.30 3.04
C ALA A 204 2.09 25.72 3.62
N ALA A 205 1.34 25.91 4.71
CA ALA A 205 1.26 27.17 5.45
C ALA A 205 2.40 27.38 6.47
N GLY A 206 3.36 26.46 6.54
CA GLY A 206 4.49 26.52 7.47
C GLY A 206 4.17 26.05 8.90
N LEU A 207 3.03 25.41 9.11
CA LEU A 207 2.66 24.82 10.39
C LEU A 207 3.08 23.34 10.40
N PHE A 208 4.15 23.08 11.13
CA PHE A 208 4.82 21.78 11.10
C PHE A 208 4.47 20.93 12.31
N GLU A 209 3.29 20.36 12.33
CA GLU A 209 2.94 19.30 13.27
C GLU A 209 3.36 17.93 12.73
N ASN A 210 3.62 16.99 13.62
CA ASN A 210 3.90 15.64 13.21
C ASN A 210 2.60 14.95 12.81
N HIS A 211 2.50 14.55 11.54
CA HIS A 211 1.35 13.81 11.07
C HIS A 211 1.38 12.35 11.56
N LEU A 212 0.20 11.75 11.77
CA LEU A 212 0.04 10.41 12.33
C LEU A 212 0.77 9.31 11.54
N TYR A 213 0.78 9.44 10.20
CA TYR A 213 1.28 8.41 9.30
C TYR A 213 2.69 8.65 8.77
N GLY A 214 3.26 9.83 9.02
CA GLY A 214 4.60 10.17 8.56
C GLY A 214 4.81 11.66 8.35
N LEU A 215 5.96 12.01 7.80
CA LEU A 215 6.35 13.40 7.52
C LEU A 215 6.14 13.81 6.06
N TYR A 216 5.40 12.99 5.28
CA TYR A 216 5.10 13.29 3.86
C TYR A 216 4.49 14.68 3.64
N PRO A 217 3.64 15.25 4.54
CA PRO A 217 3.10 16.58 4.33
C PRO A 217 4.21 17.64 4.29
N ARG A 218 5.23 17.51 5.15
CA ARG A 218 6.39 18.44 5.18
C ARG A 218 7.27 18.31 3.95
N LEU A 219 7.39 17.08 3.42
CA LEU A 219 8.15 16.81 2.19
C LEU A 219 7.43 17.34 0.94
N LEU A 220 6.11 17.39 0.95
CA LEU A 220 5.28 17.95 -0.12
C LEU A 220 5.10 19.46 -0.01
N ALA A 221 5.23 20.06 1.19
CA ALA A 221 4.99 21.46 1.42
C ALA A 221 5.77 22.41 0.47
N PRO A 222 7.07 22.21 0.17
CA PRO A 222 7.79 23.05 -0.78
C PRO A 222 7.19 23.08 -2.17
N LEU A 223 6.68 21.93 -2.65
CA LEU A 223 6.01 21.83 -3.94
C LEU A 223 4.74 22.69 -3.95
N PHE A 224 3.87 22.52 -2.93
CA PHE A 224 2.61 23.27 -2.85
C PHE A 224 2.81 24.76 -2.50
N HIS A 225 3.89 25.11 -1.82
CA HIS A 225 4.27 26.51 -1.68
C HIS A 225 4.58 27.16 -3.05
N TRP A 226 5.18 26.40 -3.96
CA TRP A 226 5.53 26.87 -5.30
C TRP A 226 4.35 26.89 -6.27
N ILE A 227 3.56 25.78 -6.36
CA ILE A 227 2.47 25.67 -7.34
C ILE A 227 1.12 26.19 -6.83
N GLY A 228 1.04 26.52 -5.54
CA GLY A 228 -0.22 26.76 -4.82
C GLY A 228 -0.98 25.46 -4.53
N LEU A 229 -1.75 25.44 -3.44
CA LEU A 229 -2.57 24.31 -3.05
C LEU A 229 -4.01 24.50 -3.56
N SER A 230 -4.61 23.43 -4.02
CA SER A 230 -6.05 23.24 -4.20
C SER A 230 -6.35 21.74 -4.15
N VAL A 231 -7.60 21.37 -3.95
CA VAL A 231 -8.02 19.97 -3.92
C VAL A 231 -7.65 19.27 -5.23
N PHE A 232 -7.89 19.91 -6.38
CA PHE A 232 -7.50 19.37 -7.69
C PHE A 232 -5.98 19.14 -7.82
N LYS A 233 -5.16 20.14 -7.46
CA LYS A 233 -3.70 20.04 -7.58
C LYS A 233 -3.14 18.96 -6.66
N LEU A 234 -3.67 18.83 -5.44
CA LEU A 234 -3.28 17.75 -4.53
C LEU A 234 -3.64 16.38 -5.12
N SER A 235 -4.87 16.22 -5.62
CA SER A 235 -5.30 14.98 -6.28
C SER A 235 -4.40 14.62 -7.45
N LEU A 236 -4.04 15.60 -8.28
CA LEU A 236 -3.16 15.40 -9.42
C LEU A 236 -1.75 14.95 -8.99
N VAL A 237 -1.17 15.60 -7.97
CA VAL A 237 0.15 15.23 -7.44
C VAL A 237 0.13 13.82 -6.89
N MET A 238 -0.90 13.46 -6.11
CA MET A 238 -1.04 12.10 -5.58
C MET A 238 -1.23 11.06 -6.68
N ALA A 239 -2.04 11.36 -7.68
CA ALA A 239 -2.22 10.48 -8.86
C ALA A 239 -0.90 10.29 -9.63
N LEU A 240 -0.13 11.34 -9.86
CA LEU A 240 1.18 11.26 -10.52
C LEU A 240 2.19 10.43 -9.71
N LEU A 241 2.22 10.58 -8.39
CA LEU A 241 3.06 9.75 -7.53
C LEU A 241 2.64 8.28 -7.58
N GLN A 242 1.35 7.98 -7.66
CA GLN A 242 0.86 6.61 -7.81
C GLN A 242 1.20 6.02 -9.19
N VAL A 243 1.05 6.80 -10.27
CA VAL A 243 1.51 6.39 -11.61
C VAL A 243 3.00 6.06 -11.58
N LEU A 244 3.80 6.89 -10.92
CA LEU A 244 5.24 6.66 -10.77
C LEU A 244 5.54 5.38 -9.97
N ALA A 245 4.77 5.12 -8.90
CA ALA A 245 4.89 3.88 -8.15
C ALA A 245 4.63 2.65 -9.04
N LEU A 246 3.53 2.65 -9.78
CA LEU A 246 3.21 1.56 -10.69
C LEU A 246 4.25 1.41 -11.82
N ALA A 247 4.80 2.53 -12.31
CA ALA A 247 5.88 2.51 -13.29
C ALA A 247 7.16 1.87 -12.74
N PHE A 248 7.52 2.12 -11.47
CA PHE A 248 8.65 1.46 -10.83
C PHE A 248 8.45 -0.05 -10.69
N VAL A 249 7.25 -0.50 -10.27
CA VAL A 249 6.93 -1.93 -10.18
C VAL A 249 6.98 -2.59 -11.56
N LEU A 250 6.38 -1.96 -12.56
CA LEU A 250 6.39 -2.44 -13.95
C LEU A 250 7.83 -2.49 -14.50
N ARG A 251 8.67 -1.50 -14.18
CA ARG A 251 10.09 -1.47 -14.57
C ARG A 251 10.90 -2.55 -13.87
N ALA A 252 10.61 -2.84 -12.61
CA ALA A 252 11.21 -3.95 -11.90
C ALA A 252 10.87 -5.28 -12.58
N PHE A 253 9.61 -5.51 -12.93
CA PHE A 253 9.19 -6.69 -13.70
C PHE A 253 9.87 -6.77 -15.06
N TRP A 254 9.85 -5.68 -15.84
CA TRP A 254 10.55 -5.59 -17.14
C TRP A 254 12.01 -6.01 -17.05
N SER A 255 12.66 -5.68 -15.94
CA SER A 255 14.07 -5.97 -15.73
C SER A 255 14.36 -7.48 -15.70
N TRP A 256 13.42 -8.29 -15.26
CA TRP A 256 13.60 -9.75 -15.08
C TRP A 256 12.81 -10.58 -16.07
N SER A 257 11.75 -10.03 -16.66
CA SER A 257 10.91 -10.71 -17.64
C SER A 257 11.62 -10.85 -18.99
N ARG A 258 11.46 -12.02 -19.61
CA ARG A 258 11.92 -12.28 -20.99
C ARG A 258 10.73 -12.36 -21.97
N ASN A 259 9.57 -12.78 -21.50
CA ASN A 259 8.34 -12.81 -22.31
C ASN A 259 7.68 -11.44 -22.26
N ARG A 260 8.05 -10.57 -23.20
CA ARG A 260 7.64 -9.15 -23.20
C ARG A 260 6.11 -8.95 -23.25
N TRP A 261 5.38 -9.92 -23.80
CA TRP A 261 3.92 -9.87 -23.84
C TRP A 261 3.25 -9.98 -22.45
N LEU A 262 3.94 -10.47 -21.42
CA LEU A 262 3.44 -10.46 -20.05
C LEU A 262 3.45 -9.04 -19.44
N VAL A 263 4.17 -8.10 -20.02
CA VAL A 263 4.30 -6.74 -19.49
C VAL A 263 2.97 -5.98 -19.53
N PRO A 264 2.25 -5.91 -20.66
CA PRO A 264 0.93 -5.27 -20.68
C PRO A 264 -0.10 -6.00 -19.80
N LEU A 265 -0.01 -7.32 -19.70
CA LEU A 265 -0.88 -8.09 -18.81
C LEU A 265 -0.61 -7.75 -17.34
N PHE A 266 0.65 -7.66 -16.95
CA PHE A 266 1.02 -7.25 -15.60
C PHE A 266 0.67 -5.78 -15.34
N ALA A 267 0.86 -4.89 -16.32
CA ALA A 267 0.44 -3.49 -16.22
C ALA A 267 -1.06 -3.36 -15.98
N LEU A 268 -1.87 -4.18 -16.65
CA LEU A 268 -3.32 -4.21 -16.45
C LEU A 268 -3.69 -4.64 -15.01
N VAL A 269 -3.04 -5.70 -14.49
CA VAL A 269 -3.23 -6.15 -13.10
C VAL A 269 -2.84 -5.06 -12.10
N LEU A 270 -1.67 -4.44 -12.29
CA LEU A 270 -1.20 -3.36 -11.42
C LEU A 270 -2.13 -2.14 -11.48
N THR A 271 -2.63 -1.79 -12.66
CA THR A 271 -3.59 -0.69 -12.84
C THR A 271 -4.88 -0.97 -12.08
N TYR A 272 -5.34 -2.21 -12.13
CA TYR A 272 -6.53 -2.60 -11.38
C TYR A 272 -6.28 -2.49 -9.86
N ILE A 273 -5.24 -3.11 -9.34
CA ILE A 273 -4.94 -3.16 -7.91
C ILE A 273 -4.60 -1.77 -7.36
N GLY A 274 -3.75 -1.02 -8.05
CA GLY A 274 -3.20 0.25 -7.58
C GLY A 274 -3.88 1.50 -8.13
N GLY A 275 -4.91 1.36 -8.92
CA GLY A 275 -5.64 2.47 -9.54
C GLY A 275 -7.14 2.27 -9.46
N VAL A 276 -7.69 1.41 -10.32
CA VAL A 276 -9.14 1.28 -10.46
C VAL A 276 -9.78 0.83 -9.16
N TRP A 277 -9.29 -0.23 -8.56
CA TRP A 277 -9.88 -0.76 -7.35
C TRP A 277 -9.73 0.17 -6.14
N SER A 278 -8.57 0.79 -5.97
CA SER A 278 -8.28 1.68 -4.84
C SER A 278 -9.06 2.98 -4.87
N PHE A 279 -9.50 3.43 -6.04
CA PHE A 279 -10.19 4.70 -6.24
C PHE A 279 -11.63 4.53 -6.75
N PHE A 280 -12.05 3.32 -7.07
CA PHE A 280 -13.30 3.02 -7.77
C PHE A 280 -14.26 2.15 -6.95
N ARG A 281 -14.31 2.34 -5.66
CA ARG A 281 -15.37 1.72 -4.88
C ARG A 281 -16.73 2.14 -5.43
N LEU A 282 -17.54 1.16 -5.83
CA LEU A 282 -18.79 1.37 -6.55
C LEU A 282 -19.82 2.17 -5.76
N LYS A 283 -19.69 2.27 -4.44
CA LYS A 283 -20.64 2.94 -3.56
C LYS A 283 -20.05 4.14 -2.78
N GLU A 284 -18.74 4.20 -2.60
CA GLU A 284 -18.08 5.22 -1.78
C GLU A 284 -16.90 5.82 -2.53
N PHE A 285 -16.91 7.12 -2.76
CA PHE A 285 -15.81 7.85 -3.40
C PHE A 285 -14.88 8.41 -2.35
N ASP A 286 -14.08 7.56 -1.74
CA ASP A 286 -12.99 8.01 -0.89
C ASP A 286 -11.66 7.67 -1.55
N PRO A 287 -10.98 8.64 -2.17
CA PRO A 287 -9.65 8.39 -2.72
C PRO A 287 -8.69 8.06 -1.58
N TYR A 288 -8.33 6.81 -1.47
CA TYR A 288 -7.47 6.29 -0.42
C TYR A 288 -6.02 6.74 -0.57
N TYR A 289 -5.75 8.04 -0.50
CA TYR A 289 -4.38 8.58 -0.63
C TYR A 289 -3.43 8.13 0.46
N GLU A 290 -3.93 7.81 1.63
CA GLU A 290 -3.14 7.20 2.70
C GLU A 290 -2.54 5.85 2.29
N TYR A 291 -3.23 5.12 1.41
CA TYR A 291 -2.77 3.84 0.89
C TYR A 291 -1.98 4.01 -0.40
N HIS A 292 -2.48 4.82 -1.31
CA HIS A 292 -1.93 5.05 -2.65
C HIS A 292 -1.91 6.55 -2.97
N PRO A 293 -0.75 7.21 -3.07
CA PRO A 293 0.62 6.70 -3.16
C PRO A 293 1.39 6.64 -1.84
N ILE A 294 0.86 7.13 -0.72
CA ILE A 294 1.65 7.37 0.49
C ILE A 294 2.37 6.10 0.96
N ARG A 295 1.69 4.95 0.96
CA ARG A 295 2.30 3.67 1.36
C ARG A 295 2.92 2.88 0.20
N THR A 296 2.77 3.29 -1.05
CA THR A 296 3.22 2.49 -2.20
C THR A 296 4.44 3.05 -2.93
N ILE A 297 4.65 4.37 -2.95
CA ILE A 297 5.69 4.99 -3.75
C ILE A 297 7.11 4.53 -3.40
N PHE A 298 7.48 4.53 -2.14
CA PHE A 298 8.83 4.12 -1.72
C PHE A 298 9.07 2.62 -1.77
N PRO A 299 8.15 1.74 -1.35
CA PRO A 299 8.29 0.32 -1.61
C PRO A 299 8.41 -0.03 -3.09
N ALA A 300 7.66 0.63 -3.97
CA ALA A 300 7.77 0.45 -5.41
C ALA A 300 9.13 0.90 -5.95
N ALA A 301 9.62 2.07 -5.51
CA ALA A 301 10.96 2.55 -5.83
C ALA A 301 12.04 1.59 -5.32
N ALA A 302 11.85 1.00 -4.14
CA ALA A 302 12.75 0.01 -3.55
C ALA A 302 12.80 -1.29 -4.36
N LEU A 303 11.67 -1.78 -4.88
CA LEU A 303 11.63 -2.96 -5.77
C LEU A 303 12.46 -2.74 -7.03
N PHE A 304 12.34 -1.57 -7.64
CA PHE A 304 13.15 -1.21 -8.80
C PHE A 304 14.61 -0.97 -8.43
N GLY A 305 14.87 -0.23 -7.34
CA GLY A 305 16.22 0.00 -6.80
C GLY A 305 16.96 -1.30 -6.49
N ALA A 306 16.28 -2.26 -5.87
CA ALA A 306 16.83 -3.58 -5.61
C ALA A 306 17.10 -4.37 -6.91
N ALA A 307 16.23 -4.25 -7.93
CA ALA A 307 16.48 -4.87 -9.24
C ALA A 307 17.72 -4.29 -9.92
N CYS A 308 18.00 -3.01 -9.75
CA CYS A 308 19.23 -2.38 -10.18
C CYS A 308 20.42 -2.83 -9.32
N PHE A 309 20.30 -2.79 -8.00
CA PHE A 309 21.34 -3.15 -7.04
C PHE A 309 21.85 -4.58 -7.24
N CYS A 310 20.95 -5.56 -7.37
CA CYS A 310 21.33 -6.96 -7.55
C CYS A 310 22.14 -7.22 -8.83
N ARG A 311 22.07 -6.32 -9.82
CA ARG A 311 22.82 -6.40 -11.08
C ARG A 311 24.14 -5.65 -11.07
N LEU A 312 24.42 -4.86 -10.02
CA LEU A 312 25.67 -4.13 -9.93
C LEU A 312 26.86 -5.07 -9.84
N PRO A 313 27.96 -4.78 -10.55
CA PRO A 313 29.24 -5.41 -10.31
C PRO A 313 29.66 -5.22 -8.84
N GLU A 314 30.39 -6.18 -8.28
CA GLU A 314 30.79 -6.17 -6.85
C GLU A 314 31.49 -4.88 -6.44
N ARG A 315 32.35 -4.32 -7.30
CA ARG A 315 33.04 -3.04 -7.07
C ARG A 315 32.11 -1.85 -6.84
N HIS A 316 30.89 -1.88 -7.38
CA HIS A 316 29.90 -0.80 -7.27
C HIS A 316 28.84 -1.04 -6.19
N ARG A 317 28.82 -2.23 -5.58
CA ARG A 317 27.86 -2.57 -4.52
C ARG A 317 27.89 -1.63 -3.32
N PRO A 318 29.06 -1.16 -2.83
CA PRO A 318 29.07 -0.18 -1.74
C PRO A 318 28.36 1.13 -2.09
N ALA A 319 28.57 1.67 -3.29
CA ALA A 319 27.87 2.85 -3.77
C ALA A 319 26.35 2.60 -3.91
N GLY A 320 25.97 1.45 -4.48
CA GLY A 320 24.56 1.05 -4.54
C GLY A 320 23.92 0.91 -3.16
N ALA A 321 24.66 0.42 -2.17
CA ALA A 321 24.20 0.31 -0.78
C ALA A 321 24.02 1.69 -0.10
N LEU A 322 24.88 2.67 -0.39
CA LEU A 322 24.69 4.05 0.04
C LEU A 322 23.36 4.61 -0.49
N PHE A 323 23.07 4.45 -1.78
CA PHE A 323 21.80 4.88 -2.36
C PHE A 323 20.59 4.15 -1.75
N ALA A 324 20.71 2.84 -1.49
CA ALA A 324 19.68 2.07 -0.82
C ALA A 324 19.40 2.60 0.60
N GLY A 325 20.42 3.00 1.35
CA GLY A 325 20.27 3.60 2.68
C GLY A 325 19.60 4.98 2.64
N ILE A 326 19.96 5.83 1.67
CA ILE A 326 19.29 7.12 1.44
C ILE A 326 17.80 6.90 1.10
N LEU A 327 17.50 5.97 0.19
CA LEU A 327 16.14 5.63 -0.19
C LEU A 327 15.33 5.14 1.02
N ALA A 328 15.90 4.24 1.82
CA ALA A 328 15.26 3.67 3.00
C ALA A 328 15.01 4.73 4.08
N ALA A 329 15.97 5.61 4.35
CA ALA A 329 15.81 6.71 5.29
C ALA A 329 14.69 7.68 4.87
N THR A 330 14.68 8.06 3.59
CA THR A 330 13.64 8.93 3.04
C THR A 330 12.27 8.24 3.08
N ALA A 331 12.21 6.93 2.82
CA ALA A 331 10.99 6.14 2.96
C ALA A 331 10.43 6.15 4.39
N ILE A 332 11.29 6.00 5.40
CA ILE A 332 10.91 6.08 6.82
C ILE A 332 10.36 7.47 7.17
N CYS A 333 11.02 8.53 6.71
CA CYS A 333 10.54 9.90 6.93
C CYS A 333 9.21 10.15 6.19
N TRP A 334 9.04 9.61 4.99
CA TRP A 334 7.82 9.76 4.23
C TRP A 334 6.63 9.10 4.92
N ASN A 335 6.73 7.80 5.20
CA ASN A 335 5.71 7.03 5.90
C ASN A 335 6.36 5.88 6.67
N LEU A 336 6.12 5.82 7.96
CA LEU A 336 6.79 4.87 8.85
C LEU A 336 6.41 3.41 8.54
N ASP A 337 5.12 3.16 8.28
CA ASP A 337 4.57 1.81 8.08
C ASP A 337 5.15 1.11 6.86
N SER A 338 5.41 1.86 5.79
CA SER A 338 5.99 1.33 4.55
C SER A 338 7.51 1.50 4.48
N GLY A 339 8.06 2.50 5.17
CA GLY A 339 9.50 2.79 5.17
C GLY A 339 10.32 1.80 5.99
N ILE A 340 9.82 1.34 7.14
CA ILE A 340 10.50 0.31 7.94
C ILE A 340 10.65 -1.01 7.17
N PRO A 341 9.62 -1.54 6.49
CA PRO A 341 9.77 -2.69 5.60
C PRO A 341 10.82 -2.51 4.50
N VAL A 342 10.89 -1.31 3.88
CA VAL A 342 11.92 -1.00 2.89
C VAL A 342 13.31 -1.10 3.50
N ALA A 343 13.51 -0.49 4.67
CA ALA A 343 14.79 -0.53 5.37
C ALA A 343 15.16 -1.96 5.78
N GLY A 344 14.21 -2.71 6.33
CA GLY A 344 14.40 -4.10 6.72
C GLY A 344 14.76 -5.02 5.55
N ALA A 345 14.11 -4.82 4.39
CA ALA A 345 14.36 -5.65 3.21
C ALA A 345 15.78 -5.47 2.65
N PHE A 346 16.29 -4.24 2.55
CA PHE A 346 17.68 -4.00 2.15
C PHE A 346 18.67 -4.54 3.18
N PHE A 347 18.40 -4.32 4.48
CA PHE A 347 19.24 -4.87 5.54
C PHE A 347 19.32 -6.39 5.47
N CYS A 348 18.19 -7.10 5.36
CA CYS A 348 18.14 -8.55 5.26
C CYS A 348 18.85 -9.07 4.02
N LEU A 349 18.72 -8.41 2.86
CA LEU A 349 19.42 -8.77 1.64
C LEU A 349 20.95 -8.71 1.84
N LEU A 350 21.44 -7.63 2.44
CA LEU A 350 22.88 -7.42 2.69
C LEU A 350 23.40 -8.35 3.78
N ALA A 351 22.63 -8.55 4.85
CA ALA A 351 22.96 -9.49 5.92
C ALA A 351 23.01 -10.94 5.42
N LEU A 352 22.06 -11.35 4.57
CA LEU A 352 22.11 -12.67 3.92
C LEU A 352 23.38 -12.86 3.10
N ALA A 353 23.84 -11.83 2.39
CA ALA A 353 25.10 -11.90 1.64
C ALA A 353 26.31 -12.10 2.57
N VAL A 354 26.36 -11.38 3.70
CA VAL A 354 27.44 -11.54 4.70
C VAL A 354 27.43 -12.95 5.28
N ILE A 355 26.27 -13.47 5.68
CA ILE A 355 26.14 -14.81 6.29
C ILE A 355 26.51 -15.91 5.28
N ALA A 356 25.99 -15.83 4.06
CA ALA A 356 26.19 -16.84 3.03
C ALA A 356 27.64 -16.91 2.56
N ASP A 357 28.34 -15.77 2.49
CA ASP A 357 29.76 -15.70 2.12
C ASP A 357 30.70 -15.88 3.33
N ARG A 358 30.18 -16.49 4.40
CA ARG A 358 30.94 -16.83 5.62
C ARG A 358 31.68 -15.64 6.24
N PHE A 359 30.98 -14.51 6.36
CA PHE A 359 31.51 -13.28 6.98
C PHE A 359 32.75 -12.69 6.32
N ARG A 360 32.96 -12.91 5.01
CA ARG A 360 34.07 -12.31 4.27
C ARG A 360 34.02 -10.78 4.36
N ARG A 361 35.17 -10.15 4.63
CA ARG A 361 35.31 -8.70 4.80
C ARG A 361 34.67 -7.88 3.66
N GLN A 362 34.78 -8.36 2.43
CA GLN A 362 34.22 -7.67 1.26
C GLN A 362 32.68 -7.51 1.31
N GLN A 363 31.95 -8.39 1.99
CA GLN A 363 30.48 -8.31 2.12
C GLN A 363 30.03 -7.37 3.25
N TRP A 364 30.91 -7.10 4.21
CA TRP A 364 30.63 -6.14 5.26
C TRP A 364 30.61 -4.70 4.77
N ILE A 365 31.42 -4.36 3.74
CA ILE A 365 31.52 -2.99 3.22
C ILE A 365 30.16 -2.48 2.71
N PRO A 366 29.40 -3.20 1.84
CA PRO A 366 28.07 -2.78 1.45
C PRO A 366 27.09 -2.66 2.62
N LEU A 367 27.13 -3.60 3.58
CA LEU A 367 26.25 -3.55 4.75
C LEU A 367 26.55 -2.31 5.61
N PHE A 368 27.82 -2.02 5.91
CA PHE A 368 28.19 -0.82 6.65
C PHE A 368 27.88 0.46 5.88
N SER A 369 28.12 0.49 4.56
CA SER A 369 27.75 1.62 3.70
C SER A 369 26.25 1.91 3.76
N TYR A 370 25.44 0.86 3.73
CA TYR A 370 23.99 0.95 3.87
C TYR A 370 23.57 1.54 5.23
N VAL A 371 24.05 0.92 6.33
CA VAL A 371 23.69 1.36 7.70
C VAL A 371 24.18 2.79 7.94
N PHE A 372 25.40 3.11 7.53
CA PHE A 372 25.95 4.46 7.64
C PHE A 372 25.10 5.48 6.89
N SER A 373 24.79 5.26 5.62
CA SER A 373 23.97 6.20 4.84
C SER A 373 22.54 6.30 5.35
N LEU A 374 21.95 5.19 5.83
CA LEU A 374 20.64 5.19 6.46
C LEU A 374 20.63 6.13 7.69
N LEU A 375 21.57 5.95 8.61
CA LEU A 375 21.65 6.73 9.84
C LEU A 375 21.98 8.21 9.56
N VAL A 376 22.95 8.48 8.69
CA VAL A 376 23.32 9.86 8.31
C VAL A 376 22.13 10.56 7.64
N THR A 377 21.42 9.90 6.73
CA THR A 377 20.28 10.51 6.05
C THR A 377 19.11 10.74 7.01
N LEU A 378 18.84 9.83 7.96
CA LEU A 378 17.85 10.06 9.01
C LEU A 378 18.23 11.26 9.89
N ALA A 379 19.50 11.38 10.28
CA ALA A 379 19.99 12.51 11.05
C ALA A 379 19.88 13.84 10.27
N LEU A 380 20.20 13.82 8.97
CA LEU A 380 20.03 14.98 8.09
C LEU A 380 18.55 15.39 7.97
N TRP A 381 17.64 14.44 7.73
CA TRP A 381 16.20 14.73 7.70
C TRP A 381 15.71 15.29 9.03
N TRP A 382 16.11 14.67 10.14
CA TRP A 382 15.77 15.18 11.46
C TRP A 382 16.28 16.62 11.66
N GLY A 383 17.52 16.92 11.26
CA GLY A 383 18.11 18.25 11.33
C GLY A 383 17.37 19.28 10.47
N VAL A 384 17.13 18.96 9.20
CA VAL A 384 16.41 19.85 8.27
C VAL A 384 14.99 20.15 8.78
N LEU A 385 14.25 19.13 9.19
CA LEU A 385 12.88 19.29 9.68
C LEU A 385 12.83 20.04 11.03
N SER A 386 13.83 19.86 11.88
CA SER A 386 13.98 20.63 13.12
C SER A 386 14.27 22.10 12.83
N LEU A 387 15.14 22.40 11.86
CA LEU A 387 15.42 23.77 11.43
C LEU A 387 14.18 24.44 10.83
N GLN A 388 13.41 23.74 10.02
CA GLN A 388 12.14 24.26 9.45
C GLN A 388 11.13 24.61 10.55
N GLN A 389 11.10 23.84 11.63
CA GLN A 389 10.18 24.03 12.75
C GLN A 389 10.67 25.08 13.76
N GLY A 390 11.95 25.45 13.73
CA GLY A 390 12.57 26.30 14.75
C GLY A 390 12.74 25.63 16.13
N ALA A 391 12.51 24.33 16.23
CA ALA A 391 12.62 23.52 17.44
C ALA A 391 13.01 22.07 17.09
N PRO A 392 13.60 21.30 18.02
CA PRO A 392 13.89 19.88 17.78
C PRO A 392 12.63 19.09 17.40
N LEU A 393 12.72 18.30 16.32
CA LEU A 393 11.61 17.45 15.86
C LEU A 393 11.29 16.40 16.92
N ALA A 394 10.07 16.46 17.46
CA ALA A 394 9.57 15.46 18.41
C ALA A 394 9.06 14.22 17.63
N LEU A 395 9.65 13.06 17.89
CA LEU A 395 9.24 11.79 17.29
C LEU A 395 8.18 11.05 18.14
N ALA A 396 8.06 11.41 19.42
CA ALA A 396 7.15 10.77 20.36
C ALA A 396 5.67 10.76 19.88
N PRO A 397 5.11 11.85 19.30
CA PRO A 397 3.74 11.83 18.77
C PRO A 397 3.52 10.77 17.70
N MET A 398 4.45 10.62 16.76
CA MET A 398 4.35 9.58 15.70
C MET A 398 4.30 8.18 16.29
N ILE A 399 5.14 7.89 17.29
CA ILE A 399 5.20 6.59 17.97
C ILE A 399 3.96 6.39 18.85
N LYS A 400 3.41 7.45 19.46
CA LYS A 400 2.20 7.39 20.29
C LYS A 400 1.05 6.77 19.51
N TYR A 401 0.76 7.27 18.32
CA TYR A 401 -0.36 6.78 17.51
C TYR A 401 -0.13 5.37 16.97
N GLN A 402 1.10 5.05 16.55
CA GLN A 402 1.45 3.68 16.18
C GLN A 402 1.22 2.68 17.33
N ARG A 403 1.51 3.09 18.56
CA ARG A 403 1.22 2.28 19.75
C ARG A 403 -0.27 2.12 20.00
N LEU A 404 -1.08 3.16 19.81
CA LEU A 404 -2.54 3.07 19.95
C LEU A 404 -3.13 2.04 18.98
N PHE A 405 -2.71 2.06 17.71
CA PHE A 405 -3.14 1.05 16.74
C PHE A 405 -2.67 -0.35 17.13
N LEU A 406 -1.40 -0.52 17.42
CA LEU A 406 -0.81 -1.84 17.67
C LEU A 406 -1.17 -2.43 19.03
N GLN A 407 -1.26 -1.65 20.09
CA GLN A 407 -1.43 -2.15 21.45
C GLN A 407 -2.87 -2.07 21.95
N GLU A 408 -3.58 -1.00 21.64
CA GLU A 408 -4.93 -0.75 22.15
C GLU A 408 -6.01 -1.14 21.13
N GLY A 409 -5.63 -1.46 19.91
CA GLY A 409 -6.53 -2.04 18.94
C GLY A 409 -7.52 -1.06 18.34
N VAL A 410 -7.13 0.22 18.21
CA VAL A 410 -7.95 1.22 17.52
C VAL A 410 -8.08 0.83 16.05
N ASN A 411 -9.30 0.74 15.56
CA ASN A 411 -9.60 0.36 14.17
C ASN A 411 -8.95 -0.97 13.72
N LEU A 412 -8.60 -1.87 14.64
CA LEU A 412 -8.16 -3.21 14.27
C LEU A 412 -9.34 -4.05 13.76
N LEU A 413 -9.04 -4.86 12.77
CA LEU A 413 -9.96 -5.86 12.23
C LEU A 413 -9.24 -7.20 12.19
N PRO A 414 -9.84 -8.26 12.73
CA PRO A 414 -9.21 -9.58 12.78
C PRO A 414 -8.93 -10.11 11.37
N MET A 415 -7.85 -10.88 11.25
CA MET A 415 -7.58 -11.59 10.01
C MET A 415 -8.69 -12.59 9.73
N GLN A 416 -9.12 -12.62 8.48
CA GLN A 416 -10.14 -13.57 8.06
C GLN A 416 -9.70 -15.01 8.32
N PRO A 417 -10.64 -15.89 8.73
CA PRO A 417 -10.33 -17.30 8.95
C PRO A 417 -9.74 -17.95 7.69
N PHE A 418 -8.82 -18.90 7.90
CA PHE A 418 -8.34 -19.74 6.80
C PHE A 418 -9.46 -20.67 6.28
N PRO A 419 -9.61 -20.87 4.96
CA PRO A 419 -8.78 -20.36 3.87
C PRO A 419 -9.13 -18.90 3.46
N ALA A 420 -8.09 -18.08 3.25
CA ALA A 420 -8.25 -16.69 2.82
C ALA A 420 -7.07 -16.24 1.94
N ALA A 421 -7.28 -15.18 1.15
CA ALA A 421 -6.28 -14.68 0.20
C ALA A 421 -4.95 -14.30 0.84
N TRP A 422 -4.98 -13.77 2.04
CA TRP A 422 -3.78 -13.38 2.78
C TRP A 422 -2.79 -14.55 2.95
N ALA A 423 -3.30 -15.77 3.18
CA ALA A 423 -2.46 -16.96 3.36
C ALA A 423 -1.68 -17.29 2.07
N LEU A 424 -2.28 -17.09 0.91
CA LEU A 424 -1.61 -17.27 -0.37
C LEU A 424 -0.46 -16.27 -0.56
N PHE A 425 -0.68 -15.00 -0.26
CA PHE A 425 0.37 -13.98 -0.41
C PHE A 425 1.53 -14.27 0.53
N LEU A 426 1.28 -14.66 1.78
CA LEU A 426 2.32 -15.09 2.71
C LEU A 426 3.06 -16.33 2.21
N ALA A 427 2.35 -17.30 1.62
CA ALA A 427 2.98 -18.48 1.02
C ALA A 427 3.88 -18.12 -0.17
N VAL A 428 3.47 -17.18 -1.01
CA VAL A 428 4.28 -16.65 -2.12
C VAL A 428 5.55 -15.99 -1.59
N TYR A 429 5.44 -15.15 -0.55
CA TYR A 429 6.61 -14.53 0.06
C TYR A 429 7.56 -15.57 0.66
N LEU A 430 7.05 -16.54 1.40
CA LEU A 430 7.87 -17.59 2.00
C LEU A 430 8.55 -18.47 0.94
N ALA A 431 7.86 -18.77 -0.16
CA ALA A 431 8.44 -19.54 -1.27
C ALA A 431 9.59 -18.77 -1.94
N ALA A 432 9.40 -17.47 -2.21
CA ALA A 432 10.45 -16.64 -2.82
C ALA A 432 11.64 -16.42 -1.86
N MET A 433 11.38 -16.26 -0.57
CA MET A 433 12.40 -16.20 0.48
C MET A 433 13.23 -17.49 0.51
N THR A 434 12.57 -18.65 0.51
CA THR A 434 13.23 -19.96 0.48
C THR A 434 14.09 -20.13 -0.77
N GLN A 435 13.59 -19.70 -1.93
CA GLN A 435 14.35 -19.73 -3.17
C GLN A 435 15.62 -18.85 -3.11
N GLY A 436 15.50 -17.64 -2.56
CA GLY A 436 16.62 -16.71 -2.40
C GLY A 436 17.69 -17.22 -1.43
N ILE A 437 17.28 -17.71 -0.27
CA ILE A 437 18.20 -18.29 0.73
C ILE A 437 18.92 -19.48 0.12
N ARG A 438 18.20 -20.40 -0.53
CA ARG A 438 18.82 -21.58 -1.16
C ARG A 438 19.86 -21.19 -2.20
N ALA A 439 19.57 -20.19 -3.03
CA ALA A 439 20.49 -19.71 -4.06
C ALA A 439 21.80 -19.18 -3.50
N ARG A 440 21.77 -18.66 -2.28
CA ARG A 440 22.97 -18.16 -1.58
C ARG A 440 23.80 -19.27 -0.94
N PHE A 441 23.15 -20.28 -0.35
CA PHE A 441 23.86 -21.36 0.34
C PHE A 441 24.24 -22.54 -0.56
N GLN A 442 23.71 -22.62 -1.78
CA GLN A 442 24.01 -23.65 -2.77
C GLN A 442 24.43 -23.00 -4.13
N PRO A 443 25.51 -22.22 -4.16
CA PRO A 443 25.86 -21.37 -5.31
C PRO A 443 26.30 -22.14 -6.56
N ASP A 444 26.85 -23.37 -6.40
CA ASP A 444 27.49 -24.12 -7.50
C ASP A 444 26.48 -24.59 -8.57
N ALA A 445 25.19 -24.57 -8.25
CA ALA A 445 24.12 -25.00 -9.15
C ALA A 445 23.54 -23.88 -10.01
N LEU A 446 23.93 -22.60 -9.80
CA LEU A 446 23.27 -21.45 -10.41
C LEU A 446 24.24 -20.57 -11.21
N THR A 447 23.76 -20.10 -12.37
CA THR A 447 24.45 -19.05 -13.12
C THR A 447 24.45 -17.72 -12.33
N PRO A 448 25.42 -16.80 -12.56
CA PRO A 448 25.44 -15.50 -11.92
C PRO A 448 24.12 -14.72 -12.06
N ALA A 449 23.51 -14.76 -13.24
CA ALA A 449 22.22 -14.11 -13.50
C ALA A 449 21.06 -14.74 -12.68
N ALA A 450 21.06 -16.05 -12.50
CA ALA A 450 20.07 -16.73 -11.68
C ALA A 450 20.24 -16.38 -10.18
N LYS A 451 21.49 -16.25 -9.73
CA LYS A 451 21.81 -15.81 -8.36
C LYS A 451 21.34 -14.38 -8.11
N GLN A 452 21.63 -13.44 -9.03
CA GLN A 452 21.15 -12.06 -8.95
C GLN A 452 19.62 -11.97 -8.90
N LYS A 453 18.93 -12.79 -9.71
CA LYS A 453 17.46 -12.87 -9.70
C LYS A 453 16.95 -13.40 -8.37
N ALA A 454 17.57 -14.45 -7.82
CA ALA A 454 17.20 -15.03 -6.55
C ALA A 454 17.40 -14.04 -5.38
N ASP A 455 18.44 -13.24 -5.38
CA ASP A 455 18.66 -12.16 -4.43
C ASP A 455 17.52 -11.13 -4.48
N TRP A 456 17.11 -10.76 -5.68
CA TRP A 456 15.99 -9.83 -5.86
C TRP A 456 14.64 -10.44 -5.46
N LEU A 457 14.41 -11.74 -5.72
CA LEU A 457 13.22 -12.46 -5.24
C LEU A 457 13.18 -12.47 -3.71
N PHE A 458 14.33 -12.72 -3.05
CA PHE A 458 14.45 -12.66 -1.60
C PHE A 458 14.11 -11.26 -1.07
N PHE A 459 14.69 -10.20 -1.65
CA PHE A 459 14.36 -8.82 -1.30
C PHE A 459 12.87 -8.55 -1.41
N THR A 460 12.26 -8.91 -2.55
CA THR A 460 10.84 -8.70 -2.82
C THR A 460 9.96 -9.43 -1.81
N ALA A 461 10.36 -10.65 -1.41
CA ALA A 461 9.65 -11.44 -0.41
C ALA A 461 9.71 -10.81 0.99
N ILE A 462 10.89 -10.37 1.42
CA ILE A 462 11.06 -9.71 2.74
C ILE A 462 10.28 -8.39 2.76
N LEU A 463 10.36 -7.60 1.69
CA LEU A 463 9.59 -6.36 1.58
C LEU A 463 8.08 -6.63 1.65
N GLY A 464 7.57 -7.57 0.85
CA GLY A 464 6.16 -7.90 0.85
C GLY A 464 5.66 -8.42 2.20
N ALA A 465 6.43 -9.32 2.83
CA ALA A 465 6.12 -9.84 4.15
C ALA A 465 6.16 -8.73 5.23
N GLY A 466 7.10 -7.79 5.13
CA GLY A 466 7.16 -6.63 6.03
C GLY A 466 5.97 -5.67 5.84
N LEU A 467 5.58 -5.39 4.61
CA LEU A 467 4.38 -4.58 4.32
C LEU A 467 3.10 -5.25 4.85
N PHE A 468 3.09 -6.57 4.93
CA PHE A 468 1.94 -7.34 5.40
C PHE A 468 1.60 -7.10 6.87
N VAL A 469 2.52 -6.57 7.68
CA VAL A 469 2.27 -6.13 9.06
C VAL A 469 1.12 -5.12 9.12
N TYR A 470 1.03 -4.25 8.11
CA TYR A 470 -0.06 -3.29 8.00
C TYR A 470 -1.43 -3.97 7.79
N TYR A 471 -1.49 -4.98 6.91
CA TYR A 471 -2.71 -5.75 6.70
C TYR A 471 -3.11 -6.53 7.96
N GLN A 472 -2.18 -7.16 8.65
CA GLN A 472 -2.46 -7.89 9.89
C GLN A 472 -3.10 -6.98 10.95
N GLY A 473 -2.62 -5.75 11.09
CA GLY A 473 -3.19 -4.80 12.05
C GLY A 473 -4.58 -4.28 11.67
N ARG A 474 -4.96 -4.35 10.38
CA ARG A 474 -6.26 -3.88 9.89
C ARG A 474 -6.68 -4.70 8.67
N SER A 475 -7.20 -5.91 8.92
CA SER A 475 -7.44 -6.93 7.91
C SER A 475 -8.67 -6.65 7.02
N HIS A 476 -8.87 -5.40 6.66
CA HIS A 476 -9.89 -5.06 5.67
C HIS A 476 -9.43 -5.43 4.25
N THR A 477 -10.38 -5.84 3.42
CA THR A 477 -10.10 -6.31 2.05
C THR A 477 -9.29 -5.34 1.22
N TYR A 478 -9.58 -4.04 1.28
CA TYR A 478 -8.82 -3.06 0.52
C TYR A 478 -7.41 -2.79 1.08
N ASN A 479 -7.13 -3.12 2.34
CA ASN A 479 -5.77 -3.05 2.89
C ASN A 479 -4.87 -4.16 2.32
N LEU A 480 -5.46 -5.18 1.70
CA LEU A 480 -4.69 -6.22 1.02
C LEU A 480 -4.04 -5.70 -0.28
N ALA A 481 -4.65 -4.72 -0.95
CA ALA A 481 -4.13 -4.16 -2.20
C ALA A 481 -2.72 -3.56 -2.05
N PRO A 482 -2.45 -2.60 -1.14
CA PRO A 482 -1.13 -1.99 -1.00
C PRO A 482 -0.04 -2.95 -0.50
N VAL A 483 -0.39 -4.11 0.03
CA VAL A 483 0.58 -5.09 0.53
C VAL A 483 0.77 -6.30 -0.40
N SER A 484 -0.09 -6.48 -1.40
CA SER A 484 -0.10 -7.67 -2.27
C SER A 484 0.68 -7.50 -3.58
N TYR A 485 0.93 -6.26 -4.06
CA TYR A 485 1.58 -6.06 -5.35
C TYR A 485 2.99 -6.68 -5.46
N PRO A 486 3.81 -6.82 -4.38
CA PRO A 486 5.04 -7.58 -4.47
C PRO A 486 4.79 -9.07 -4.74
N ALA A 487 3.71 -9.65 -4.20
CA ALA A 487 3.35 -11.06 -4.48
C ALA A 487 2.92 -11.25 -5.94
N PHE A 488 2.12 -10.35 -6.50
CA PHE A 488 1.79 -10.40 -7.94
C PHE A 488 3.04 -10.28 -8.80
N LEU A 489 3.97 -9.42 -8.43
CA LEU A 489 5.26 -9.29 -9.12
C LEU A 489 6.03 -10.62 -9.12
N LEU A 490 6.11 -11.31 -7.97
CA LEU A 490 6.74 -12.62 -7.84
C LEU A 490 6.02 -13.68 -8.69
N LEU A 491 4.69 -13.73 -8.65
CA LEU A 491 3.88 -14.66 -9.43
C LEU A 491 4.11 -14.47 -10.93
N PHE A 492 4.13 -13.24 -11.44
CA PHE A 492 4.40 -12.95 -12.85
C PHE A 492 5.83 -13.30 -13.27
N VAL A 493 6.80 -13.13 -12.37
CA VAL A 493 8.19 -13.54 -12.63
C VAL A 493 8.31 -15.06 -12.72
N TRP A 494 7.61 -15.80 -11.86
CA TRP A 494 7.55 -17.27 -11.94
C TRP A 494 6.77 -17.75 -13.16
N LEU A 495 5.69 -17.08 -13.52
CA LEU A 495 4.96 -17.35 -14.76
C LEU A 495 5.84 -17.19 -15.99
N ASP A 496 6.68 -16.13 -16.05
CA ASP A 496 7.66 -15.91 -17.11
C ASP A 496 8.65 -17.09 -17.18
N GLU A 497 9.11 -17.59 -16.04
CA GLU A 497 10.02 -18.74 -15.98
C GLU A 497 9.36 -20.05 -16.45
N GLU A 498 8.11 -20.29 -16.02
CA GLU A 498 7.39 -21.51 -16.40
C GLU A 498 7.07 -21.54 -17.90
N ILE A 499 6.60 -20.43 -18.48
CA ILE A 499 6.38 -20.30 -19.92
C ILE A 499 7.65 -20.58 -20.71
N ARG A 500 8.79 -20.07 -20.23
CA ARG A 500 10.10 -20.32 -20.85
C ARG A 500 10.53 -21.78 -20.73
N SER A 501 10.35 -22.39 -19.57
CA SER A 501 10.67 -23.79 -19.31
C SER A 501 9.81 -24.72 -20.18
N ALA A 502 8.52 -24.42 -20.30
CA ALA A 502 7.59 -25.15 -21.13
C ALA A 502 7.97 -25.09 -22.62
N ARG A 503 8.43 -23.94 -23.12
CA ARG A 503 8.90 -23.80 -24.52
C ARG A 503 10.11 -24.66 -24.85
N CYS A 504 10.97 -24.94 -23.88
CA CYS A 504 12.14 -25.80 -24.09
C CYS A 504 11.77 -27.30 -24.19
N ARG A 505 10.58 -27.71 -23.72
CA ARG A 505 10.13 -29.12 -23.67
C ARG A 505 9.33 -29.63 -24.88
N LYS A 506 9.25 -28.90 -25.94
CA LYS A 506 8.70 -29.14 -27.31
C LYS A 506 7.27 -29.64 -27.53
N GLU A 507 6.64 -30.51 -26.77
CA GLU A 507 5.34 -31.11 -27.18
C GLU A 507 4.15 -30.96 -26.20
N THR A 508 4.38 -30.95 -24.91
CA THR A 508 3.33 -30.73 -23.90
C THR A 508 3.20 -29.27 -23.49
N ALA A 509 4.01 -28.42 -24.08
CA ALA A 509 4.27 -27.05 -23.66
C ALA A 509 3.09 -26.08 -23.85
N ARG A 510 2.16 -26.38 -24.78
CA ARG A 510 1.08 -25.43 -25.08
C ARG A 510 -0.01 -25.42 -24.01
N ILE A 511 -0.44 -26.59 -23.58
CA ILE A 511 -1.49 -26.73 -22.55
C ILE A 511 -0.95 -26.34 -21.18
N SER A 512 0.26 -26.79 -20.83
CA SER A 512 0.86 -26.43 -19.54
C SER A 512 1.16 -24.94 -19.40
N SER A 513 1.56 -24.26 -20.47
CA SER A 513 1.75 -22.79 -20.43
C SER A 513 0.46 -22.01 -20.36
N LEU A 514 -0.62 -22.49 -20.99
CA LEU A 514 -1.95 -21.90 -20.84
C LEU A 514 -2.52 -22.15 -19.44
N LEU A 515 -2.35 -23.34 -18.88
CA LEU A 515 -2.75 -23.65 -17.51
C LEU A 515 -1.98 -22.83 -16.49
N ALA A 516 -0.69 -22.58 -16.71
CA ALA A 516 0.10 -21.71 -15.83
C ALA A 516 -0.27 -20.22 -15.96
N ALA A 517 -0.76 -19.81 -17.13
CA ALA A 517 -1.13 -18.41 -17.40
C ALA A 517 -2.59 -18.08 -17.04
N TRP A 518 -3.46 -19.10 -16.87
CA TRP A 518 -4.89 -18.89 -16.71
C TRP A 518 -5.29 -17.94 -15.57
N PRO A 519 -4.64 -17.92 -14.39
CA PRO A 519 -5.04 -16.98 -13.34
C PRO A 519 -4.78 -15.52 -13.75
N ALA A 520 -3.63 -15.26 -14.42
CA ALA A 520 -3.33 -13.93 -14.94
C ALA A 520 -4.30 -13.54 -16.07
N LEU A 521 -4.71 -14.48 -16.88
CA LEU A 521 -5.70 -14.26 -17.96
C LEU A 521 -7.09 -14.00 -17.40
N LEU A 522 -7.50 -14.75 -16.38
CA LEU A 522 -8.77 -14.54 -15.69
C LEU A 522 -8.79 -13.15 -15.04
N LEU A 523 -7.73 -12.78 -14.32
CA LEU A 523 -7.63 -11.47 -13.71
C LEU A 523 -7.66 -10.34 -14.75
N ALA A 524 -6.97 -10.50 -15.88
CA ALA A 524 -7.04 -9.55 -16.99
C ALA A 524 -8.45 -9.40 -17.57
N GLY A 525 -9.17 -10.51 -17.70
CA GLY A 525 -10.58 -10.53 -18.12
C GLY A 525 -11.47 -9.79 -17.12
N LEU A 526 -11.34 -10.07 -15.83
CA LEU A 526 -12.06 -9.40 -14.75
C LEU A 526 -11.83 -7.88 -14.77
N VAL A 527 -10.57 -7.45 -14.89
CA VAL A 527 -10.22 -6.01 -15.00
C VAL A 527 -10.88 -5.39 -16.23
N THR A 528 -10.81 -6.05 -17.39
CA THR A 528 -11.40 -5.52 -18.62
C THR A 528 -12.89 -5.28 -18.48
N ILE A 529 -13.60 -6.21 -17.83
CA ILE A 529 -15.04 -6.07 -17.59
C ILE A 529 -15.34 -4.98 -16.56
N SER A 530 -14.56 -4.90 -15.49
CA SER A 530 -14.69 -3.81 -14.51
C SER A 530 -14.58 -2.44 -15.17
N VAL A 531 -13.59 -2.27 -16.05
CA VAL A 531 -13.41 -1.05 -16.85
C VAL A 531 -14.59 -0.81 -17.78
N ALA A 532 -15.11 -1.85 -18.42
CA ALA A 532 -16.26 -1.74 -19.31
C ALA A 532 -17.55 -1.33 -18.56
N VAL A 533 -17.80 -1.94 -17.40
CA VAL A 533 -18.96 -1.62 -16.54
C VAL A 533 -18.83 -0.23 -15.93
N GLY A 534 -17.61 0.16 -15.54
CA GLY A 534 -17.30 1.48 -15.00
C GLY A 534 -17.16 2.61 -16.05
N GLY A 535 -17.38 2.32 -17.34
CA GLY A 535 -17.04 3.21 -18.46
C GLY A 535 -17.64 4.61 -18.38
N ASN A 536 -18.90 4.74 -17.94
CA ASN A 536 -19.53 6.05 -17.78
C ASN A 536 -18.79 6.95 -16.75
N ARG A 537 -18.29 6.38 -15.67
CA ARG A 537 -17.52 7.13 -14.66
C ARG A 537 -16.14 7.53 -15.17
N ILE A 538 -15.48 6.61 -15.89
CA ILE A 538 -14.19 6.91 -16.53
C ILE A 538 -14.35 8.10 -17.49
N VAL A 539 -15.42 8.14 -18.29
CA VAL A 539 -15.71 9.24 -19.20
C VAL A 539 -15.97 10.54 -18.44
N THR A 540 -16.77 10.49 -17.37
CA THR A 540 -17.05 11.66 -16.51
C THR A 540 -15.78 12.20 -15.87
N ASN A 541 -14.96 11.31 -15.29
CA ASN A 541 -13.70 11.71 -14.68
C ASN A 541 -12.67 12.22 -15.70
N LEU A 542 -12.64 11.63 -16.89
CA LEU A 542 -11.81 12.13 -17.99
C LEU A 542 -12.24 13.53 -18.43
N HIS A 543 -13.54 13.74 -18.59
CA HIS A 543 -14.09 15.06 -18.92
C HIS A 543 -13.69 16.09 -17.87
N TYR A 544 -13.92 15.78 -16.60
CA TYR A 544 -13.53 16.65 -15.48
C TYR A 544 -12.02 16.92 -15.44
N PHE A 545 -11.19 15.89 -15.62
CA PHE A 545 -9.73 16.03 -15.69
C PHE A 545 -9.31 16.97 -16.82
N LEU A 546 -9.81 16.74 -18.02
CA LEU A 546 -9.47 17.56 -19.19
C LEU A 546 -9.94 19.01 -19.01
N THR A 547 -11.13 19.22 -18.47
CA THR A 547 -11.69 20.54 -18.22
C THR A 547 -10.84 21.32 -17.22
N ASN A 548 -10.45 20.71 -16.10
CA ASN A 548 -9.61 21.38 -15.11
C ASN A 548 -8.17 21.61 -15.55
N CYS A 549 -7.61 20.71 -16.39
CA CYS A 549 -6.26 20.89 -16.92
C CYS A 549 -6.15 21.97 -17.98
N PHE A 550 -7.18 22.13 -18.84
CA PHE A 550 -7.07 22.97 -20.05
C PHE A 550 -7.97 24.19 -20.04
N PHE A 551 -9.07 24.20 -19.29
CA PHE A 551 -10.07 25.25 -19.38
C PHE A 551 -10.24 26.10 -18.11
N HIS A 552 -9.52 25.86 -17.06
CA HIS A 552 -9.39 26.61 -15.78
C HIS A 552 -10.69 27.08 -15.07
N ASP A 553 -11.82 27.21 -15.74
CA ASP A 553 -13.09 27.75 -15.25
C ASP A 553 -14.20 26.71 -15.14
N ALA A 554 -13.82 25.49 -14.89
CA ALA A 554 -14.79 24.44 -14.81
C ALA A 554 -15.64 24.54 -13.53
N GLU A 555 -16.90 24.58 -13.78
CA GLU A 555 -18.04 24.31 -12.90
C GLU A 555 -18.08 25.05 -11.56
N ASP A 556 -19.17 25.71 -11.31
CA ASP A 556 -19.63 26.20 -10.00
C ASP A 556 -19.89 25.01 -9.06
N SER A 557 -18.81 24.39 -8.61
CA SER A 557 -18.87 23.23 -7.71
C SER A 557 -19.29 23.67 -6.31
N LEU A 558 -19.93 22.77 -5.55
CA LEU A 558 -20.30 23.00 -4.16
C LEU A 558 -19.08 23.42 -3.33
N LEU A 559 -17.90 22.79 -3.58
CA LEU A 559 -16.66 23.15 -2.92
C LEU A 559 -16.25 24.60 -3.17
N LYS A 560 -16.35 25.06 -4.41
CA LYS A 560 -16.00 26.45 -4.79
C LYS A 560 -16.97 27.45 -4.19
N ARG A 561 -18.29 27.14 -4.17
CA ARG A 561 -19.28 27.98 -3.48
C ARG A 561 -19.00 28.07 -1.97
N HIS A 562 -18.72 26.94 -1.34
CA HIS A 562 -18.35 26.91 0.08
C HIS A 562 -17.03 27.67 0.32
N ALA A 563 -16.01 27.48 -0.52
CA ALA A 563 -14.75 28.22 -0.42
C ALA A 563 -14.95 29.75 -0.58
N ALA A 564 -15.82 30.17 -1.50
CA ALA A 564 -16.17 31.57 -1.66
C ALA A 564 -16.89 32.12 -0.41
N PHE A 565 -17.83 31.37 0.16
CA PHE A 565 -18.46 31.75 1.43
C PHE A 565 -17.43 31.87 2.57
N ILE A 566 -16.56 30.88 2.73
CA ILE A 566 -15.51 30.87 3.75
C ILE A 566 -14.57 32.08 3.59
N ARG A 567 -14.13 32.39 2.35
CA ARG A 567 -13.30 33.57 2.07
C ARG A 567 -14.03 34.87 2.40
N SER A 568 -15.37 34.94 2.16
CA SER A 568 -16.20 36.10 2.52
C SER A 568 -16.32 36.32 4.03
N VAL A 569 -16.22 35.26 4.82
CA VAL A 569 -16.17 35.32 6.29
C VAL A 569 -14.77 35.71 6.76
N ALA A 570 -13.76 35.09 6.18
CA ALA A 570 -12.36 35.28 6.58
C ALA A 570 -11.91 36.74 6.42
N GLN A 571 -12.19 37.37 5.28
CA GLN A 571 -11.73 38.74 4.98
C GLN A 571 -10.24 38.96 5.25
N GLY A 572 -9.40 37.94 4.96
CA GLY A 572 -7.97 37.95 5.23
C GLY A 572 -7.56 37.56 6.66
N ARG A 573 -8.51 37.29 7.57
CA ARG A 573 -8.25 36.81 8.93
C ARG A 573 -8.15 35.27 8.95
N PRO A 574 -7.45 34.68 9.90
CA PRO A 574 -7.58 33.25 10.19
C PRO A 574 -9.02 32.88 10.55
N VAL A 575 -9.45 31.70 10.18
CA VAL A 575 -10.78 31.17 10.46
C VAL A 575 -10.66 29.74 10.98
N ASN A 576 -11.35 29.42 12.05
CA ASN A 576 -11.54 28.06 12.52
C ASN A 576 -12.64 27.39 11.70
N ILE A 577 -12.29 26.38 10.92
CA ILE A 577 -13.26 25.53 10.24
C ILE A 577 -13.28 24.20 10.97
N TYR A 578 -14.43 23.79 11.46
CA TYR A 578 -14.58 22.55 12.19
C TYR A 578 -15.76 21.74 11.67
N GLY A 579 -15.54 20.46 11.47
CA GLY A 579 -16.52 19.52 10.98
C GLY A 579 -16.02 18.74 9.76
N ARG A 580 -16.92 18.02 9.14
CA ARG A 580 -16.66 17.20 7.98
C ARG A 580 -16.08 18.02 6.83
N ASN A 581 -15.08 17.48 6.15
CA ASN A 581 -14.39 18.08 5.02
C ASN A 581 -13.57 19.36 5.34
N GLN A 582 -13.26 19.63 6.61
CA GLN A 582 -12.47 20.82 6.97
C GLN A 582 -11.13 20.89 6.22
N GLY A 583 -10.45 19.75 6.00
CA GLY A 583 -9.20 19.69 5.24
C GLY A 583 -9.35 20.10 3.78
N LEU A 584 -10.47 19.77 3.14
CA LEU A 584 -10.78 20.20 1.79
C LEU A 584 -10.97 21.71 1.70
N TYR A 585 -11.67 22.28 2.68
CA TYR A 585 -11.90 23.73 2.74
C TYR A 585 -10.61 24.51 2.96
N TYR A 586 -9.73 24.03 3.84
CA TYR A 586 -8.41 24.66 4.03
C TYR A 586 -7.55 24.55 2.76
N ALA A 587 -7.52 23.37 2.13
CA ALA A 587 -6.77 23.18 0.88
C ALA A 587 -7.28 24.07 -0.26
N GLU A 588 -8.60 24.23 -0.39
CA GLU A 588 -9.20 25.01 -1.50
C GLU A 588 -9.19 26.53 -1.22
N THR A 589 -9.31 26.93 0.04
CA THR A 589 -9.31 28.37 0.38
C THR A 589 -7.91 28.97 0.52
N GLY A 590 -6.89 28.14 0.79
CA GLY A 590 -5.55 28.58 1.16
C GLY A 590 -5.48 29.21 2.54
N LEU A 591 -6.55 29.11 3.34
CA LEU A 591 -6.55 29.61 4.73
C LEU A 591 -5.80 28.65 5.63
N VAL A 592 -5.39 29.20 6.79
CA VAL A 592 -4.64 28.47 7.80
C VAL A 592 -5.54 28.21 9.00
N SER A 593 -5.59 26.95 9.47
CA SER A 593 -6.27 26.63 10.72
C SER A 593 -5.52 27.23 11.90
N PRO A 594 -6.16 28.06 12.75
CA PRO A 594 -5.54 28.58 13.96
C PRO A 594 -5.32 27.53 15.05
N ILE A 595 -6.07 26.44 15.02
CA ILE A 595 -5.96 25.35 15.99
C ILE A 595 -5.05 24.22 15.47
N ALA A 596 -4.32 23.62 16.42
CA ALA A 596 -3.41 22.51 16.13
C ALA A 596 -4.15 21.18 16.30
N ASP A 597 -4.70 20.65 15.21
CA ASP A 597 -5.31 19.33 15.18
C ASP A 597 -4.86 18.50 13.97
N PHE A 598 -5.35 17.28 13.85
CA PHE A 598 -5.03 16.38 12.74
C PHE A 598 -6.17 16.29 11.68
N GLY A 599 -7.22 17.07 11.84
CA GLY A 599 -8.49 16.91 11.15
C GLY A 599 -9.49 16.08 11.98
N GLN A 600 -10.78 16.32 11.78
CA GLN A 600 -11.81 15.75 12.63
C GLN A 600 -11.75 14.21 12.66
N VAL A 601 -11.50 13.57 11.53
CA VAL A 601 -11.48 12.11 11.39
C VAL A 601 -10.28 11.44 12.09
N GLU A 602 -9.19 12.17 12.28
CA GLU A 602 -7.96 11.66 12.90
C GLU A 602 -7.89 11.91 14.41
N GLN A 603 -8.97 12.37 15.01
CA GLN A 603 -9.05 12.57 16.45
C GLN A 603 -9.50 11.28 17.12
N PHE A 604 -8.58 10.51 17.62
CA PHE A 604 -8.88 9.23 18.27
C PHE A 604 -9.16 9.38 19.77
N LEU A 605 -8.56 10.37 20.41
CA LEU A 605 -8.51 10.49 21.85
C LEU A 605 -9.46 11.58 22.37
N SER A 606 -10.12 11.32 23.48
CA SER A 606 -10.97 12.32 24.16
C SER A 606 -10.15 13.54 24.62
N GLU A 607 -8.85 13.36 24.93
CA GLU A 607 -7.95 14.46 25.25
C GLU A 607 -7.73 15.42 24.06
N ASP A 608 -7.74 14.92 22.82
CA ASP A 608 -7.62 15.74 21.61
C ASP A 608 -8.86 16.65 21.47
N MET A 609 -10.06 16.10 21.71
CA MET A 609 -11.30 16.90 21.73
C MET A 609 -11.30 17.96 22.84
N THR A 610 -10.77 17.62 24.01
CA THR A 610 -10.64 18.57 25.13
C THR A 610 -9.69 19.71 24.73
N ARG A 611 -8.53 19.40 24.17
CA ARG A 611 -7.56 20.37 23.68
C ARG A 611 -8.15 21.31 22.62
N ILE A 612 -8.88 20.74 21.63
CA ILE A 612 -9.53 21.53 20.58
C ILE A 612 -10.55 22.50 21.17
N ARG A 613 -11.38 22.05 22.11
CA ARG A 613 -12.33 22.93 22.81
C ARG A 613 -11.61 24.05 23.57
N GLU A 614 -10.51 23.75 24.23
CA GLU A 614 -9.70 24.77 24.91
C GLU A 614 -9.09 25.78 23.92
N GLU A 615 -8.52 25.33 22.81
CA GLU A 615 -7.95 26.20 21.79
C GLU A 615 -9.03 27.07 21.15
N LEU A 616 -10.18 26.50 20.78
CA LEU A 616 -11.33 27.26 20.29
C LEU A 616 -11.86 28.26 21.32
N SER A 617 -11.88 27.90 22.61
CA SER A 617 -12.31 28.80 23.68
C SER A 617 -11.40 30.02 23.88
N ARG A 618 -10.15 29.95 23.41
CA ARG A 618 -9.16 31.04 23.49
C ARG A 618 -8.99 31.79 22.16
N SER A 619 -9.49 31.21 21.06
CA SER A 619 -9.35 31.78 19.71
C SER A 619 -10.30 32.96 19.49
N ASP A 620 -9.75 34.08 18.99
CA ASP A 620 -10.56 35.23 18.55
C ASP A 620 -11.02 35.11 17.09
N ALA A 621 -10.59 34.06 16.40
CA ALA A 621 -10.94 33.81 15.01
C ALA A 621 -12.43 33.38 14.91
N PRO A 622 -13.14 33.78 13.84
CA PRO A 622 -14.49 33.29 13.58
C PRO A 622 -14.47 31.78 13.41
N LEU A 623 -15.60 31.14 13.76
CA LEU A 623 -15.81 29.72 13.64
C LEU A 623 -16.80 29.44 12.50
N ILE A 624 -16.42 28.55 11.60
CA ILE A 624 -17.31 27.96 10.62
C ILE A 624 -17.54 26.51 10.99
N LEU A 625 -18.78 26.16 11.31
CA LEU A 625 -19.18 24.78 11.51
C LEU A 625 -19.68 24.20 10.19
N ALA A 626 -19.04 23.13 9.76
CA ALA A 626 -19.54 22.24 8.73
C ALA A 626 -20.33 21.09 9.37
N PRO A 627 -21.14 20.33 8.60
CA PRO A 627 -21.81 19.15 9.13
C PRO A 627 -20.80 18.22 9.83
N GLY A 628 -21.16 17.71 10.97
CA GLY A 628 -20.33 16.81 11.76
C GLY A 628 -20.50 15.33 11.36
N PHE A 629 -19.71 14.48 11.99
CA PHE A 629 -19.84 13.03 11.87
C PHE A 629 -20.74 12.40 12.93
N GLY A 630 -21.06 13.14 13.99
CA GLY A 630 -21.66 12.55 15.19
C GLY A 630 -20.65 11.74 16.02
N MET A 631 -21.15 10.86 16.89
CA MET A 631 -20.35 9.84 17.61
C MET A 631 -19.15 10.38 18.39
N GLY A 632 -19.30 11.57 19.00
CA GLY A 632 -18.26 12.19 19.84
C GLY A 632 -17.28 13.11 19.12
N PHE A 633 -17.34 13.21 17.78
CA PHE A 633 -16.51 14.15 17.01
C PHE A 633 -17.02 15.59 17.03
N ASP A 634 -18.30 15.82 17.30
CA ASP A 634 -18.91 17.12 17.12
C ASP A 634 -18.68 18.03 18.32
N LEU A 635 -18.60 19.32 18.04
CA LEU A 635 -18.70 20.34 19.07
C LEU A 635 -20.16 20.41 19.52
N ASP A 636 -20.39 20.32 20.83
CA ASP A 636 -21.75 20.50 21.37
C ASP A 636 -22.20 21.95 21.21
N LEU A 637 -23.51 22.13 20.94
CA LEU A 637 -24.08 23.45 20.74
C LEU A 637 -24.02 24.35 22.01
N GLU A 638 -23.96 23.74 23.19
CA GLU A 638 -23.78 24.47 24.43
C GLU A 638 -22.41 25.13 24.46
N PHE A 639 -21.32 24.36 24.11
CA PHE A 639 -20.00 24.90 23.98
C PHE A 639 -19.96 26.05 22.96
N VAL A 640 -20.47 25.81 21.76
CA VAL A 640 -20.46 26.83 20.69
C VAL A 640 -21.20 28.08 21.15
N ASN A 641 -22.42 27.93 21.70
CA ASN A 641 -23.25 29.06 22.18
C ASN A 641 -22.63 29.78 23.40
N ARG A 642 -21.78 29.14 24.17
CA ARG A 642 -21.05 29.77 25.27
C ARG A 642 -20.03 30.80 24.80
N TYR A 643 -19.27 30.49 23.75
CA TYR A 643 -18.16 31.29 23.29
C TYR A 643 -18.40 32.06 22.01
N TYR A 644 -19.40 31.68 21.21
CA TYR A 644 -19.65 32.22 19.87
C TYR A 644 -21.10 32.65 19.71
N VAL A 645 -21.34 33.53 18.72
CA VAL A 645 -22.66 34.00 18.31
C VAL A 645 -22.89 33.65 16.87
N TRP A 646 -23.99 33.00 16.55
CA TRP A 646 -24.35 32.68 15.16
C TRP A 646 -24.66 33.98 14.39
N ILE A 647 -24.09 34.09 13.17
CA ILE A 647 -24.26 35.25 12.31
C ILE A 647 -25.08 34.93 11.07
N LYS A 648 -24.66 33.91 10.30
CA LYS A 648 -25.31 33.51 9.05
C LYS A 648 -24.94 32.08 8.65
N ALA A 649 -25.72 31.53 7.71
CA ALA A 649 -25.36 30.29 7.05
C ALA A 649 -24.92 30.54 5.59
N SER A 650 -24.28 29.54 4.97
CA SER A 650 -24.10 29.49 3.53
C SER A 650 -25.44 29.45 2.79
N PRO A 651 -25.49 29.79 1.50
CA PRO A 651 -26.78 29.80 0.74
C PRO A 651 -27.51 28.45 0.74
N ASP A 652 -26.80 27.36 0.88
CA ASP A 652 -27.34 25.99 0.95
C ASP A 652 -27.62 25.52 2.39
N GLY A 653 -27.29 26.35 3.40
CA GLY A 653 -27.49 26.04 4.80
C GLY A 653 -26.52 25.03 5.42
N LEU A 654 -25.50 24.58 4.67
CA LEU A 654 -24.58 23.53 5.15
C LEU A 654 -23.43 24.07 6.02
N LEU A 655 -22.98 25.30 5.79
CA LEU A 655 -21.95 25.94 6.60
C LEU A 655 -22.56 27.03 7.48
N HIS A 656 -22.23 27.02 8.76
CA HIS A 656 -22.70 28.00 9.73
C HIS A 656 -21.54 28.87 10.23
N HIS A 657 -21.66 30.18 10.07
CA HIS A 657 -20.70 31.17 10.53
C HIS A 657 -21.06 31.68 11.91
N PHE A 658 -20.08 31.68 12.80
CA PHE A 658 -20.16 32.20 14.14
C PHE A 658 -19.02 33.20 14.40
N GLU A 659 -19.30 34.31 15.06
CA GLU A 659 -18.29 35.24 15.55
C GLU A 659 -18.06 35.06 17.05
N ARG A 660 -16.85 35.35 17.50
CA ARG A 660 -16.48 35.29 18.92
C ARG A 660 -17.34 36.26 19.73
N LYS A 661 -17.87 35.81 20.88
CA LYS A 661 -18.48 36.71 21.87
C LYS A 661 -17.43 37.60 22.45
N ARG A 662 -17.68 38.91 22.49
CA ARG A 662 -16.80 39.89 23.10
C ARG A 662 -16.88 39.91 24.61
#